data_13988ac148b9291e7d388ad8ae718315
#
_entry.id   13988ac148b9291e7d388ad8ae718315
#
_cell.length_a   1.000
_cell.length_b   1.000
_cell.length_c   1.000
_cell.angle_alpha   90.00
_cell.angle_beta   90.00
_cell.angle_gamma   90.00
#
_symmetry.space_group_name_H-M   'P 1'
#
loop_
_entity.id
_entity.type
_entity.pdbx_description
1 polymer ?
#
loop_
_entity_poly.entity_id
_entity_poly.type
_entity_poly.pdbx_seq_one_letter_code
_entity_poly.pdbx_strand_id
1 'polypeptide(L)'
;MSKFNNNKIIPRYSIIAIVMSLIALAVLGKTIYTMTANRSYWMEVAATQKKDSVKVKPTRGNILSCDGQLMASSLPEFKVYLDFNALKDAGNDTAFIDSINYISKGLNNIFPERSAADFKKQLLEGYHKMSKHWPIWDERIDYNTFKEIQTLPILHLSKFKSGFHWEEFNARRRPFGSLAQRTVGDMFGAKDTARCGLELSYDSILRGTDGIIHRRKVRNKYLNITDTPPVDGADIITTIDVGMQDLAERALIDELKDPNVNGNVGVAIVMEVATGDVKAIVNMDKCSDGQYREVKNHAVSDLLEPGSVFKTASIMAILDDGLVDTTYTVQTGSGVWPMYGRDMKDHNWTRGGYGTLTLPWTLKYSSNIGVSRIIDLHYHKNPEKFVQGIYDLGLATNFHIPIVGSSPAKIRMPHKNHHGQYDNWSATALPWMSIGYETQIPPISTLAFYNAIANGGKMMRPRFVKQIVKNGQVIYDNPPQVVKEHIAKESTIKDITRILTEVVSEGLGKRAGSDKFLVAGKTGTAQMSKGAVGYKAGAVNYLLSFAGFFPADKPRYSCIVCIQKSGLPASGGGMSGVVFHHIAEGIMAQSLKLNVTDARDKSSILIPSAKIGNLLATDYVLNALGFNVTNGWNGAYPFGNPVWGTTTENGKTLTFHKEDINQGNLVPNVRGMGARDAVYLMEKRGIKVRITGRGRVIEQSLAPGDKIKNGMQCSLRLG
;
A
#
# COMPACT_ATOMS: atom_id res chain seq x y z
N MET A 1 -9.47 25.17 -94.31
CA MET A 1 -10.29 24.58 -93.19
C MET A 1 -11.06 23.40 -93.78
N SER A 2 -10.63 22.15 -93.49
CA SER A 2 -11.35 20.95 -93.94
C SER A 2 -12.64 20.81 -93.14
N LYS A 3 -13.79 20.78 -93.86
CA LYS A 3 -15.11 20.51 -93.20
C LYS A 3 -15.10 19.12 -92.54
N PHE A 4 -15.14 19.08 -91.27
CA PHE A 4 -15.33 17.81 -90.50
C PHE A 4 -16.61 17.14 -91.02
N ASN A 5 -16.45 15.88 -91.51
CA ASN A 5 -17.57 15.12 -92.06
C ASN A 5 -18.28 14.42 -90.90
N ASN A 6 -19.25 15.13 -90.29
CA ASN A 6 -20.02 14.68 -89.14
C ASN A 6 -20.70 13.29 -89.34
N ASN A 7 -21.10 13.00 -90.59
CA ASN A 7 -21.77 11.73 -90.92
C ASN A 7 -20.88 10.45 -90.79
N LYS A 8 -19.54 10.59 -90.78
CA LYS A 8 -18.60 9.51 -90.61
C LYS A 8 -18.03 9.47 -89.15
N ILE A 9 -18.07 10.55 -88.44
CA ILE A 9 -17.48 10.72 -87.16
C ILE A 9 -18.51 10.29 -86.05
N ILE A 10 -19.75 10.76 -86.12
CA ILE A 10 -20.82 10.46 -85.16
C ILE A 10 -21.02 8.94 -84.98
N PRO A 11 -21.14 8.07 -86.01
CA PRO A 11 -21.33 6.64 -85.78
C PRO A 11 -20.13 5.98 -85.09
N ARG A 12 -18.89 6.47 -85.33
CA ARG A 12 -17.71 5.96 -84.63
C ARG A 12 -17.70 6.30 -83.12
N TYR A 13 -18.05 7.50 -82.77
CA TYR A 13 -18.19 7.93 -81.38
C TYR A 13 -19.38 7.20 -80.67
N SER A 14 -20.49 7.00 -81.42
CA SER A 14 -21.63 6.23 -80.88
C SER A 14 -21.25 4.77 -80.57
N ILE A 15 -20.48 4.12 -81.40
CA ILE A 15 -19.99 2.77 -81.16
C ILE A 15 -19.09 2.76 -79.92
N ILE A 16 -18.15 3.71 -79.80
CA ILE A 16 -17.27 3.83 -78.65
C ILE A 16 -18.13 4.10 -77.39
N ALA A 17 -19.12 4.96 -77.42
CA ALA A 17 -20.00 5.24 -76.30
C ALA A 17 -20.81 4.01 -75.91
N ILE A 18 -21.32 3.24 -76.87
CA ILE A 18 -22.06 1.98 -76.60
C ILE A 18 -21.13 0.96 -75.94
N VAL A 19 -19.91 0.77 -76.47
CA VAL A 19 -18.93 -0.17 -75.88
C VAL A 19 -18.55 0.25 -74.47
N MET A 20 -18.29 1.54 -74.23
CA MET A 20 -18.01 2.07 -72.89
C MET A 20 -19.19 1.88 -71.91
N SER A 21 -20.43 2.08 -72.40
CA SER A 21 -21.63 1.88 -71.59
C SER A 21 -21.83 0.38 -71.25
N LEU A 22 -21.55 -0.53 -72.21
CA LEU A 22 -21.59 -1.96 -71.94
C LEU A 22 -20.53 -2.42 -70.94
N ILE A 23 -19.32 -1.89 -71.02
CA ILE A 23 -18.25 -2.14 -70.05
C ILE A 23 -18.66 -1.62 -68.68
N ALA A 24 -19.21 -0.40 -68.57
CA ALA A 24 -19.69 0.18 -67.33
C ALA A 24 -20.82 -0.66 -66.69
N LEU A 25 -21.78 -1.14 -67.53
CA LEU A 25 -22.84 -2.06 -67.07
C LEU A 25 -22.29 -3.42 -66.64
N ALA A 26 -21.30 -3.96 -67.33
CA ALA A 26 -20.65 -5.20 -66.92
C ALA A 26 -19.89 -5.07 -65.59
N VAL A 27 -19.18 -3.94 -65.37
CA VAL A 27 -18.52 -3.62 -64.09
C VAL A 27 -19.54 -3.48 -62.96
N LEU A 28 -20.60 -2.68 -63.19
CA LEU A 28 -21.69 -2.55 -62.24
C LEU A 28 -22.35 -3.86 -61.89
N GLY A 29 -22.70 -4.69 -62.91
CA GLY A 29 -23.27 -6.03 -62.72
C GLY A 29 -22.32 -6.94 -61.92
N LYS A 30 -21.03 -6.94 -62.23
CA LYS A 30 -20.02 -7.68 -61.47
C LYS A 30 -19.88 -7.17 -60.02
N THR A 31 -19.95 -5.86 -59.82
CA THR A 31 -19.91 -5.29 -58.46
C THR A 31 -21.11 -5.71 -57.66
N ILE A 32 -22.34 -5.61 -58.20
CA ILE A 32 -23.57 -6.04 -57.57
C ILE A 32 -23.52 -7.56 -57.27
N TYR A 33 -23.09 -8.37 -58.25
CA TYR A 33 -22.93 -9.81 -58.04
C TYR A 33 -21.95 -10.16 -56.91
N THR A 34 -20.82 -9.42 -56.85
CA THR A 34 -19.84 -9.61 -55.78
C THR A 34 -20.38 -9.21 -54.42
N MET A 35 -21.16 -8.09 -54.38
CA MET A 35 -21.75 -7.58 -53.12
C MET A 35 -22.95 -8.44 -52.64
N THR A 36 -23.64 -9.12 -53.53
CA THR A 36 -24.86 -9.90 -53.15
C THR A 36 -24.59 -11.42 -53.15
N ALA A 37 -24.36 -12.03 -54.31
CA ALA A 37 -24.23 -13.47 -54.47
C ALA A 37 -22.95 -14.06 -53.83
N ASN A 38 -21.83 -13.32 -53.95
CA ASN A 38 -20.56 -13.73 -53.36
C ASN A 38 -20.24 -13.11 -51.99
N ARG A 39 -21.25 -12.48 -51.36
CA ARG A 39 -21.05 -11.82 -50.07
C ARG A 39 -20.56 -12.76 -48.97
N SER A 40 -21.13 -13.95 -48.91
CA SER A 40 -20.74 -15.00 -47.94
C SER A 40 -19.29 -15.44 -48.13
N TYR A 41 -18.88 -15.68 -49.37
CA TYR A 41 -17.50 -16.05 -49.72
C TYR A 41 -16.52 -14.97 -49.29
N TRP A 42 -16.78 -13.68 -49.65
CA TRP A 42 -15.89 -12.57 -49.30
C TRP A 42 -15.91 -12.25 -47.80
N MET A 43 -17.03 -12.47 -47.11
CA MET A 43 -17.09 -12.39 -45.64
C MET A 43 -16.28 -13.51 -44.98
N GLU A 44 -16.28 -14.71 -45.52
CA GLU A 44 -15.46 -15.86 -45.05
C GLU A 44 -13.96 -15.60 -45.31
N VAL A 45 -13.58 -15.08 -46.47
CA VAL A 45 -12.22 -14.64 -46.78
C VAL A 45 -11.77 -13.51 -45.87
N ALA A 46 -12.63 -12.54 -45.61
CA ALA A 46 -12.35 -11.45 -44.65
C ALA A 46 -12.21 -11.99 -43.21
N ALA A 47 -13.03 -12.96 -42.81
CA ALA A 47 -12.93 -13.61 -41.49
C ALA A 47 -11.66 -14.45 -41.34
N THR A 48 -11.22 -15.13 -42.41
CA THR A 48 -9.93 -15.85 -42.42
C THR A 48 -8.73 -14.90 -42.39
N GLN A 49 -8.82 -13.72 -43.01
CA GLN A 49 -7.79 -12.67 -42.89
C GLN A 49 -7.78 -12.01 -41.50
N LYS A 50 -8.90 -11.99 -40.78
CA LYS A 50 -8.99 -11.51 -39.39
C LYS A 50 -8.46 -12.49 -38.35
N LYS A 51 -8.12 -13.72 -38.69
CA LYS A 51 -7.68 -14.78 -37.76
C LYS A 51 -6.30 -14.55 -37.13
N ASP A 52 -5.52 -13.60 -37.58
CA ASP A 52 -4.21 -13.27 -37.01
C ASP A 52 -4.25 -12.06 -36.04
N SER A 53 -5.39 -11.81 -35.39
CA SER A 53 -5.45 -10.80 -34.34
C SER A 53 -4.77 -11.31 -33.07
N VAL A 54 -3.69 -10.68 -32.69
CA VAL A 54 -2.97 -10.94 -31.44
C VAL A 54 -3.42 -9.92 -30.41
N LYS A 55 -3.90 -10.40 -29.26
CA LYS A 55 -4.17 -9.55 -28.11
C LYS A 55 -2.85 -9.08 -27.50
N VAL A 56 -2.72 -7.79 -27.28
CA VAL A 56 -1.61 -7.20 -26.53
C VAL A 56 -2.11 -6.80 -25.18
N LYS A 57 -1.50 -7.38 -24.16
CA LYS A 57 -1.87 -7.10 -22.78
C LYS A 57 -1.38 -5.70 -22.38
N PRO A 58 -2.19 -4.94 -21.62
CA PRO A 58 -1.76 -3.68 -21.01
C PRO A 58 -0.83 -3.94 -19.83
N THR A 59 -0.14 -2.91 -19.39
CA THR A 59 0.57 -2.93 -18.11
C THR A 59 -0.42 -2.81 -16.96
N ARG A 60 -0.32 -3.73 -15.98
CA ARG A 60 -1.17 -3.68 -14.79
C ARG A 60 -0.72 -2.54 -13.89
N GLY A 61 -1.65 -1.71 -13.40
CA GLY A 61 -1.40 -0.59 -12.50
C GLY A 61 -0.75 -1.01 -11.18
N ASN A 62 -0.08 -0.09 -10.52
CA ASN A 62 0.63 -0.32 -9.26
C ASN A 62 -0.31 -0.19 -8.06
N ILE A 63 0.07 -0.80 -6.94
CA ILE A 63 -0.52 -0.53 -5.63
C ILE A 63 0.56 0.16 -4.80
N LEU A 64 0.24 1.38 -4.34
CA LEU A 64 1.16 2.22 -3.58
C LEU A 64 0.65 2.41 -2.14
N SER A 65 1.57 2.63 -1.22
CA SER A 65 1.29 3.07 0.14
C SER A 65 0.81 4.53 0.18
N CYS A 66 0.42 5.01 1.35
CA CYS A 66 -0.09 6.38 1.50
C CYS A 66 0.96 7.47 1.20
N ASP A 67 2.23 7.14 1.29
CA ASP A 67 3.41 7.97 0.99
C ASP A 67 4.04 7.68 -0.39
N GLY A 68 3.36 6.88 -1.23
CA GLY A 68 3.74 6.63 -2.62
C GLY A 68 4.78 5.53 -2.83
N GLN A 69 5.10 4.71 -1.82
CA GLN A 69 6.00 3.57 -1.98
C GLN A 69 5.30 2.41 -2.70
N LEU A 70 6.01 1.71 -3.57
CA LEU A 70 5.49 0.59 -4.35
C LEU A 70 5.26 -0.64 -3.46
N MET A 71 3.99 -0.98 -3.17
CA MET A 71 3.63 -2.21 -2.45
C MET A 71 3.46 -3.39 -3.40
N ALA A 72 2.91 -3.17 -4.59
CA ALA A 72 2.87 -4.14 -5.67
C ALA A 72 3.04 -3.46 -7.02
N SER A 73 3.92 -3.98 -7.87
CA SER A 73 4.21 -3.45 -9.19
C SER A 73 4.39 -4.59 -10.21
N SER A 74 4.08 -4.31 -11.48
CA SER A 74 4.31 -5.26 -12.56
C SER A 74 5.63 -4.94 -13.26
N LEU A 75 6.51 -5.92 -13.30
CA LEU A 75 7.78 -5.85 -14.00
C LEU A 75 7.79 -6.85 -15.16
N PRO A 76 8.36 -6.48 -16.32
CA PRO A 76 8.48 -7.41 -17.43
C PRO A 76 9.47 -8.53 -17.09
N GLU A 77 9.03 -9.76 -17.28
CA GLU A 77 9.85 -10.98 -17.24
C GLU A 77 9.84 -11.62 -18.61
N PHE A 78 10.89 -12.34 -18.95
CA PHE A 78 11.09 -12.90 -20.27
C PHE A 78 11.39 -14.40 -20.18
N LYS A 79 10.76 -15.19 -21.07
CA LYS A 79 11.26 -16.52 -21.44
C LYS A 79 11.98 -16.43 -22.76
N VAL A 80 13.16 -16.96 -22.83
CA VAL A 80 14.06 -16.82 -23.98
C VAL A 80 14.27 -18.13 -24.72
N TYR A 81 14.22 -18.05 -26.03
CA TYR A 81 14.25 -19.20 -26.92
C TYR A 81 15.13 -18.95 -28.13
N LEU A 82 15.55 -20.07 -28.80
CA LEU A 82 16.22 -20.06 -30.10
C LEU A 82 15.40 -20.83 -31.16
N ASP A 83 15.31 -20.20 -32.33
CA ASP A 83 14.81 -20.82 -33.55
C ASP A 83 15.99 -21.17 -34.47
N PHE A 84 16.40 -22.40 -34.48
CA PHE A 84 17.54 -22.89 -35.28
C PHE A 84 17.23 -22.93 -36.77
N ASN A 85 15.96 -23.03 -37.18
CA ASN A 85 15.59 -22.92 -38.58
C ASN A 85 15.79 -21.47 -39.09
N ALA A 86 15.35 -20.50 -38.35
CA ALA A 86 15.56 -19.11 -38.71
C ALA A 86 17.05 -18.74 -38.78
N LEU A 87 17.88 -19.29 -37.90
CA LEU A 87 19.31 -19.14 -37.90
C LEU A 87 19.96 -19.71 -39.17
N LYS A 88 19.53 -20.92 -39.59
CA LYS A 88 20.00 -21.59 -40.80
C LYS A 88 19.50 -20.86 -42.08
N ASP A 89 18.23 -20.48 -42.12
CA ASP A 89 17.66 -19.74 -43.24
C ASP A 89 18.35 -18.39 -43.46
N ALA A 90 18.92 -17.79 -42.40
CA ALA A 90 19.71 -16.58 -42.45
C ALA A 90 21.19 -16.83 -42.85
N GLY A 91 21.63 -18.08 -42.95
CA GLY A 91 23.02 -18.41 -43.24
C GLY A 91 24.00 -18.15 -42.11
N ASN A 92 23.51 -18.08 -40.86
CA ASN A 92 24.31 -17.76 -39.66
C ASN A 92 24.58 -19.02 -38.80
N ASP A 93 24.23 -20.20 -39.28
CA ASP A 93 24.40 -21.45 -38.55
C ASP A 93 25.86 -21.82 -38.31
N THR A 94 26.76 -21.62 -39.31
CA THR A 94 28.21 -21.79 -39.16
C THR A 94 28.76 -20.82 -38.12
N ALA A 95 28.43 -19.53 -38.20
CA ALA A 95 28.88 -18.52 -37.28
C ALA A 95 28.39 -18.80 -35.81
N PHE A 96 27.18 -19.40 -35.67
CA PHE A 96 26.67 -19.84 -34.39
C PHE A 96 27.51 -20.98 -33.80
N ILE A 97 27.83 -22.02 -34.62
CA ILE A 97 28.66 -23.15 -34.17
C ILE A 97 30.06 -22.68 -33.79
N ASP A 98 30.65 -21.77 -34.54
CA ASP A 98 31.97 -21.17 -34.20
C ASP A 98 31.94 -20.38 -32.91
N SER A 99 30.82 -19.70 -32.64
CA SER A 99 30.64 -18.86 -31.43
C SER A 99 30.10 -19.62 -30.23
N ILE A 100 29.72 -20.91 -30.35
CA ILE A 100 28.99 -21.66 -29.32
C ILE A 100 29.74 -21.72 -27.97
N ASN A 101 31.06 -21.78 -28.01
CA ASN A 101 31.87 -21.79 -26.79
C ASN A 101 31.79 -20.46 -26.04
N TYR A 102 31.78 -19.33 -26.80
CA TYR A 102 31.63 -17.99 -26.21
C TYR A 102 30.23 -17.77 -25.69
N ILE A 103 29.20 -18.22 -26.43
CA ILE A 103 27.79 -18.16 -26.00
C ILE A 103 27.60 -18.97 -24.72
N SER A 104 28.08 -20.23 -24.69
CA SER A 104 27.94 -21.10 -23.53
C SER A 104 28.66 -20.59 -22.29
N LYS A 105 29.86 -19.99 -22.47
CA LYS A 105 30.61 -19.34 -21.39
C LYS A 105 29.91 -18.06 -20.91
N GLY A 106 29.37 -17.27 -21.83
CA GLY A 106 28.56 -16.10 -21.49
C GLY A 106 27.30 -16.46 -20.71
N LEU A 107 26.59 -17.50 -21.13
CA LEU A 107 25.41 -18.01 -20.40
C LEU A 107 25.77 -18.55 -19.01
N ASN A 108 26.92 -19.22 -18.86
CA ASN A 108 27.38 -19.66 -17.54
C ASN A 108 27.74 -18.48 -16.61
N ASN A 109 28.28 -17.40 -17.15
CA ASN A 109 28.52 -16.18 -16.35
C ASN A 109 27.22 -15.55 -15.86
N ILE A 110 26.16 -15.58 -16.71
CA ILE A 110 24.82 -15.06 -16.37
C ILE A 110 24.10 -16.00 -15.41
N PHE A 111 24.23 -17.33 -15.62
CA PHE A 111 23.60 -18.40 -14.85
C PHE A 111 24.66 -19.35 -14.27
N PRO A 112 25.28 -19.00 -13.14
CA PRO A 112 26.36 -19.79 -12.55
C PRO A 112 25.95 -21.21 -12.11
N GLU A 113 24.64 -21.43 -11.95
CA GLU A 113 24.04 -22.71 -11.53
C GLU A 113 24.21 -23.84 -12.57
N ARG A 114 24.45 -23.49 -13.84
CA ARG A 114 24.60 -24.44 -14.95
C ARG A 114 25.95 -24.22 -15.62
N SER A 115 26.73 -25.31 -15.79
CA SER A 115 28.06 -25.22 -16.38
C SER A 115 28.06 -24.82 -17.87
N ALA A 116 29.12 -24.21 -18.35
CA ALA A 116 29.28 -23.86 -19.77
C ALA A 116 29.22 -25.12 -20.68
N ALA A 117 29.66 -26.29 -20.18
CA ALA A 117 29.60 -27.55 -20.92
C ALA A 117 28.13 -28.00 -21.09
N ASP A 118 27.30 -27.84 -20.06
CA ASP A 118 25.88 -28.20 -20.13
C ASP A 118 25.10 -27.26 -21.06
N PHE A 119 25.37 -25.96 -21.02
CA PHE A 119 24.80 -25.03 -21.99
C PHE A 119 25.19 -25.38 -23.42
N LYS A 120 26.47 -25.68 -23.65
CA LYS A 120 26.94 -26.14 -24.99
C LYS A 120 26.20 -27.37 -25.45
N LYS A 121 26.08 -28.38 -24.60
CA LYS A 121 25.35 -29.63 -24.91
C LYS A 121 23.90 -29.35 -25.24
N GLN A 122 23.21 -28.54 -24.43
CA GLN A 122 21.82 -28.16 -24.64
C GLN A 122 21.63 -27.42 -25.98
N LEU A 123 22.48 -26.44 -26.28
CA LEU A 123 22.38 -25.65 -27.52
C LEU A 123 22.66 -26.54 -28.77
N LEU A 124 23.64 -27.43 -28.71
CA LEU A 124 23.94 -28.40 -29.79
C LEU A 124 22.78 -29.37 -29.97
N GLU A 125 22.15 -29.86 -28.94
CA GLU A 125 20.97 -30.71 -29.01
C GLU A 125 19.81 -30.02 -29.73
N GLY A 126 19.53 -28.74 -29.37
CA GLY A 126 18.52 -27.93 -30.05
C GLY A 126 18.87 -27.70 -31.54
N TYR A 127 20.14 -27.47 -31.85
CA TYR A 127 20.62 -27.31 -33.22
C TYR A 127 20.45 -28.59 -34.04
N HIS A 128 20.84 -29.74 -33.50
CA HIS A 128 20.65 -31.02 -34.20
C HIS A 128 19.17 -31.39 -34.43
N LYS A 129 18.28 -31.00 -33.49
CA LYS A 129 16.83 -31.20 -33.64
C LYS A 129 16.18 -30.14 -34.55
N MET A 130 16.91 -29.12 -35.01
CA MET A 130 16.40 -27.99 -35.80
C MET A 130 15.12 -27.42 -35.19
N SER A 131 15.13 -27.27 -33.85
CA SER A 131 13.96 -26.78 -33.10
C SER A 131 13.66 -25.34 -33.42
N LYS A 132 12.37 -25.00 -33.62
CA LYS A 132 11.89 -23.62 -33.81
C LYS A 132 11.68 -22.84 -32.50
N HIS A 133 11.65 -23.58 -31.38
CA HIS A 133 11.30 -23.01 -30.07
C HIS A 133 12.07 -23.77 -28.98
N TRP A 134 13.39 -23.56 -28.96
CA TRP A 134 14.29 -24.21 -28.03
C TRP A 134 14.60 -23.30 -26.85
N PRO A 135 14.27 -23.66 -25.58
CA PRO A 135 14.52 -22.80 -24.46
C PRO A 135 16.03 -22.67 -24.22
N ILE A 136 16.49 -21.44 -23.99
CA ILE A 136 17.86 -21.15 -23.53
C ILE A 136 17.92 -21.34 -22.02
N TRP A 137 16.88 -20.89 -21.32
CA TRP A 137 16.67 -21.02 -19.88
C TRP A 137 15.24 -21.44 -19.58
N ASP A 138 15.06 -22.31 -18.60
CA ASP A 138 13.74 -22.92 -18.32
C ASP A 138 12.81 -21.98 -17.54
N GLU A 139 13.40 -21.08 -16.73
CA GLU A 139 12.66 -20.14 -15.92
C GLU A 139 12.51 -18.78 -16.60
N ARG A 140 11.67 -17.92 -15.99
CA ARG A 140 11.55 -16.54 -16.41
C ARG A 140 12.73 -15.73 -15.88
N ILE A 141 13.22 -14.82 -16.68
CA ILE A 141 14.34 -13.93 -16.37
C ILE A 141 13.87 -12.48 -16.33
N ASP A 142 14.54 -11.66 -15.55
CA ASP A 142 14.28 -10.22 -15.49
C ASP A 142 14.83 -9.47 -16.70
N TYR A 143 14.50 -8.18 -16.79
CA TYR A 143 14.91 -7.32 -17.91
C TYR A 143 16.44 -7.16 -18.01
N ASN A 144 17.16 -7.09 -16.89
CA ASN A 144 18.62 -6.90 -16.90
C ASN A 144 19.31 -8.15 -17.46
N THR A 145 18.95 -9.32 -16.92
CA THR A 145 19.42 -10.63 -17.41
C THR A 145 19.08 -10.85 -18.89
N PHE A 146 17.88 -10.46 -19.30
CA PHE A 146 17.47 -10.50 -20.71
C PHE A 146 18.37 -9.61 -21.59
N LYS A 147 18.71 -8.40 -21.12
CA LYS A 147 19.64 -7.50 -21.84
C LYS A 147 21.03 -8.09 -21.90
N GLU A 148 21.53 -8.70 -20.85
CA GLU A 148 22.85 -9.35 -20.84
C GLU A 148 22.92 -10.48 -21.87
N ILE A 149 21.88 -11.33 -21.96
CA ILE A 149 21.80 -12.39 -22.98
C ILE A 149 21.83 -11.79 -24.38
N GLN A 150 21.17 -10.65 -24.60
CA GLN A 150 21.19 -9.95 -25.88
C GLN A 150 22.57 -9.41 -26.30
N THR A 151 23.54 -9.29 -25.39
CA THR A 151 24.90 -8.87 -25.73
C THR A 151 25.77 -9.99 -26.25
N LEU A 152 25.35 -11.25 -26.08
CA LEU A 152 26.14 -12.41 -26.49
C LEU A 152 26.27 -12.52 -28.01
N PRO A 153 27.37 -13.13 -28.52
CA PRO A 153 27.61 -13.29 -29.94
C PRO A 153 26.40 -13.95 -30.62
N ILE A 154 26.07 -13.49 -31.81
CA ILE A 154 24.90 -13.91 -32.62
C ILE A 154 23.55 -13.48 -31.98
N LEU A 155 23.36 -13.60 -30.65
CA LEU A 155 22.09 -13.29 -29.97
C LEU A 155 21.75 -11.79 -30.03
N HIS A 156 22.74 -10.92 -30.24
CA HIS A 156 22.55 -9.46 -30.43
C HIS A 156 21.93 -9.12 -31.79
N LEU A 157 21.92 -10.04 -32.74
CA LEU A 157 21.34 -9.82 -34.07
C LEU A 157 19.79 -9.82 -33.98
N SER A 158 19.16 -9.29 -35.03
CA SER A 158 17.71 -9.32 -35.13
C SER A 158 17.15 -10.75 -35.10
N LYS A 159 15.94 -10.93 -34.57
CA LYS A 159 15.24 -12.20 -34.45
C LYS A 159 15.33 -13.11 -35.70
N PHE A 160 15.25 -12.49 -36.91
CA PHE A 160 15.31 -13.22 -38.18
C PHE A 160 16.72 -13.69 -38.57
N LYS A 161 17.75 -13.11 -37.95
CA LYS A 161 19.15 -13.46 -38.23
C LYS A 161 19.75 -14.35 -37.14
N SER A 162 19.33 -14.18 -35.90
CA SER A 162 19.84 -14.92 -34.74
C SER A 162 18.97 -16.11 -34.35
N GLY A 163 17.69 -16.14 -34.78
CA GLY A 163 16.71 -17.06 -34.23
C GLY A 163 16.35 -16.75 -32.76
N PHE A 164 17.01 -15.80 -32.12
CA PHE A 164 16.73 -15.42 -30.74
C PHE A 164 15.38 -14.72 -30.63
N HIS A 165 14.48 -15.30 -29.87
CA HIS A 165 13.16 -14.75 -29.61
C HIS A 165 12.75 -14.98 -28.17
N TRP A 166 11.75 -14.23 -27.73
CA TRP A 166 11.29 -14.24 -26.35
C TRP A 166 9.77 -14.08 -26.26
N GLU A 167 9.25 -14.57 -25.17
CA GLU A 167 7.90 -14.31 -24.69
C GLU A 167 7.98 -13.37 -23.48
N GLU A 168 7.20 -12.30 -23.50
CA GLU A 168 7.14 -11.31 -22.43
C GLU A 168 5.98 -11.65 -21.50
N PHE A 169 6.26 -11.58 -20.19
CA PHE A 169 5.30 -11.81 -19.13
C PHE A 169 5.36 -10.63 -18.16
N ASN A 170 4.23 -10.21 -17.64
CA ASN A 170 4.16 -9.24 -16.57
C ASN A 170 4.19 -9.98 -15.22
N ALA A 171 5.33 -9.96 -14.54
CA ALA A 171 5.44 -10.52 -13.20
C ALA A 171 5.00 -9.50 -12.16
N ARG A 172 4.09 -9.92 -11.28
CA ARG A 172 3.67 -9.10 -10.15
C ARG A 172 4.68 -9.22 -9.02
N ARG A 173 5.43 -8.15 -8.76
CA ARG A 173 6.45 -8.08 -7.71
C ARG A 173 5.96 -7.24 -6.54
N ARG A 174 6.33 -7.64 -5.34
CA ARG A 174 6.08 -6.93 -4.09
C ARG A 174 7.43 -6.58 -3.46
N PRO A 175 7.88 -5.31 -3.54
CA PRO A 175 9.18 -4.89 -3.04
C PRO A 175 9.36 -5.15 -1.54
N PHE A 176 8.26 -5.05 -0.76
CA PHE A 176 8.26 -5.31 0.69
C PHE A 176 7.90 -6.77 1.04
N GLY A 177 8.04 -7.71 0.11
CA GLY A 177 7.84 -9.13 0.35
C GLY A 177 6.43 -9.49 0.80
N SER A 178 6.29 -10.04 2.01
CA SER A 178 5.01 -10.50 2.58
C SER A 178 4.21 -9.41 3.30
N LEU A 179 4.73 -8.17 3.38
CA LEU A 179 4.12 -7.08 4.14
C LEU A 179 2.69 -6.78 3.65
N ALA A 180 1.70 -6.88 4.57
CA ALA A 180 0.27 -6.72 4.28
C ALA A 180 -0.23 -7.57 3.09
N GLN A 181 0.34 -8.77 2.90
CA GLN A 181 0.14 -9.58 1.71
C GLN A 181 -1.32 -9.88 1.43
N ARG A 182 -2.11 -10.20 2.45
CA ARG A 182 -3.52 -10.56 2.28
C ARG A 182 -4.43 -9.36 2.07
N THR A 183 -3.99 -8.19 2.46
CA THR A 183 -4.71 -6.93 2.22
C THR A 183 -4.37 -6.35 0.87
N VAL A 184 -3.08 -6.21 0.53
CA VAL A 184 -2.65 -5.81 -0.82
C VAL A 184 -3.16 -6.82 -1.84
N GLY A 185 -2.95 -8.08 -1.58
CA GLY A 185 -3.43 -9.16 -2.43
C GLY A 185 -2.33 -9.91 -3.15
N ASP A 186 -2.76 -10.92 -3.89
CA ASP A 186 -1.89 -11.84 -4.61
C ASP A 186 -2.48 -12.23 -5.97
N MET A 187 -1.62 -12.72 -6.87
CA MET A 187 -1.98 -13.17 -8.21
C MET A 187 -1.78 -14.68 -8.34
N PHE A 188 -2.57 -15.32 -9.17
CA PHE A 188 -2.26 -16.67 -9.65
C PHE A 188 -1.14 -16.58 -10.67
N GLY A 189 0.09 -16.96 -10.30
CA GLY A 189 1.31 -16.72 -11.04
C GLY A 189 1.30 -17.15 -12.52
N ALA A 190 0.53 -18.18 -12.88
CA ALA A 190 0.46 -18.68 -14.27
C ALA A 190 -0.61 -18.01 -15.14
N LYS A 191 -1.63 -17.36 -14.54
CA LYS A 191 -2.84 -16.91 -15.27
C LYS A 191 -3.07 -15.40 -15.27
N ASP A 192 -2.19 -14.61 -14.66
CA ASP A 192 -2.37 -13.15 -14.54
C ASP A 192 -3.78 -12.76 -14.02
N THR A 193 -4.24 -13.54 -13.03
CA THR A 193 -5.56 -13.40 -12.43
C THR A 193 -5.40 -13.07 -10.96
N ALA A 194 -6.09 -12.04 -10.50
CA ALA A 194 -6.07 -11.64 -9.10
C ALA A 194 -6.71 -12.70 -8.21
N ARG A 195 -6.11 -12.97 -7.04
CA ARG A 195 -6.52 -14.03 -6.11
C ARG A 195 -7.27 -13.53 -4.90
N CYS A 196 -6.80 -12.44 -4.30
CA CYS A 196 -7.34 -11.90 -3.05
C CYS A 196 -6.96 -10.43 -2.85
N GLY A 197 -7.45 -9.83 -1.78
CA GLY A 197 -7.10 -8.48 -1.34
C GLY A 197 -7.55 -7.39 -2.30
N LEU A 198 -6.85 -6.24 -2.26
CA LEU A 198 -7.11 -5.11 -3.15
C LEU A 198 -6.84 -5.46 -4.62
N GLU A 199 -5.87 -6.36 -4.89
CA GLU A 199 -5.63 -6.89 -6.23
C GLU A 199 -6.90 -7.46 -6.85
N LEU A 200 -7.69 -8.24 -6.09
CA LEU A 200 -8.94 -8.83 -6.57
C LEU A 200 -10.08 -7.81 -6.58
N SER A 201 -10.21 -7.02 -5.52
CA SER A 201 -11.34 -6.08 -5.38
C SER A 201 -11.30 -4.96 -6.43
N TYR A 202 -10.11 -4.58 -6.88
CA TYR A 202 -9.88 -3.53 -7.88
C TYR A 202 -9.29 -4.07 -9.19
N ASP A 203 -9.45 -5.38 -9.46
CA ASP A 203 -8.86 -6.02 -10.63
C ASP A 203 -9.24 -5.35 -11.95
N SER A 204 -10.50 -4.94 -12.12
CA SER A 204 -10.97 -4.25 -13.32
C SER A 204 -10.25 -2.92 -13.59
N ILE A 205 -9.82 -2.23 -12.52
CA ILE A 205 -9.13 -0.95 -12.59
C ILE A 205 -7.63 -1.16 -12.83
N LEU A 206 -7.04 -2.12 -12.09
CA LEU A 206 -5.63 -2.43 -12.16
C LEU A 206 -5.25 -3.11 -13.48
N ARG A 207 -6.11 -3.98 -14.02
CA ARG A 207 -5.81 -4.81 -15.20
C ARG A 207 -5.68 -4.01 -16.50
N GLY A 208 -6.43 -2.89 -16.62
CA GLY A 208 -6.51 -2.15 -17.87
C GLY A 208 -7.34 -2.89 -18.95
N THR A 209 -7.14 -2.52 -20.22
CA THR A 209 -7.91 -3.07 -21.34
C THR A 209 -6.95 -3.57 -22.42
N ASP A 210 -7.15 -4.82 -22.88
CA ASP A 210 -6.34 -5.43 -23.92
C ASP A 210 -6.42 -4.64 -25.22
N GLY A 211 -5.27 -4.47 -25.90
CA GLY A 211 -5.17 -3.99 -27.26
C GLY A 211 -5.30 -5.13 -28.27
N ILE A 212 -5.57 -4.78 -29.51
CA ILE A 212 -5.67 -5.72 -30.65
C ILE A 212 -4.68 -5.27 -31.72
N ILE A 213 -3.77 -6.19 -32.10
CA ILE A 213 -2.82 -6.02 -33.19
C ILE A 213 -3.11 -7.05 -34.26
N HIS A 214 -3.24 -6.62 -35.52
CA HIS A 214 -3.32 -7.53 -36.65
C HIS A 214 -1.95 -7.64 -37.33
N ARG A 215 -1.54 -8.88 -37.62
CA ARG A 215 -0.38 -9.15 -38.44
C ARG A 215 -0.81 -9.16 -39.91
N ARG A 216 -0.37 -8.19 -40.66
CA ARG A 216 -0.59 -8.11 -42.12
C ARG A 216 0.69 -8.39 -42.85
N LYS A 217 0.65 -9.37 -43.78
CA LYS A 217 1.77 -9.63 -44.68
C LYS A 217 1.80 -8.57 -45.76
N VAL A 218 2.84 -7.74 -45.77
CA VAL A 218 3.07 -6.73 -46.82
C VAL A 218 4.35 -7.13 -47.55
N ARG A 219 4.20 -7.61 -48.80
CA ARG A 219 5.27 -8.27 -49.58
C ARG A 219 5.82 -9.49 -48.78
N ASN A 220 7.12 -9.51 -48.48
CA ASN A 220 7.74 -10.62 -47.73
C ASN A 220 7.94 -10.33 -46.22
N LYS A 221 7.28 -9.28 -45.69
CA LYS A 221 7.39 -8.89 -44.28
C LYS A 221 6.01 -8.88 -43.62
N TYR A 222 5.94 -9.33 -42.35
CA TYR A 222 4.76 -9.13 -41.52
C TYR A 222 4.86 -7.78 -40.81
N LEU A 223 3.87 -6.93 -41.01
CA LEU A 223 3.71 -5.68 -40.27
C LEU A 223 2.64 -5.86 -39.20
N ASN A 224 2.94 -5.45 -37.98
CA ASN A 224 1.97 -5.36 -36.91
C ASN A 224 1.22 -4.04 -37.06
N ILE A 225 -0.06 -4.12 -37.37
CA ILE A 225 -0.96 -2.97 -37.44
C ILE A 225 -1.78 -2.97 -36.17
N THR A 226 -1.68 -1.91 -35.37
CA THR A 226 -2.45 -1.76 -34.15
C THR A 226 -3.84 -1.25 -34.50
N ASP A 227 -4.85 -2.09 -34.31
CA ASP A 227 -6.26 -1.69 -34.48
C ASP A 227 -6.75 -0.89 -33.27
N THR A 228 -6.47 -1.43 -32.09
CA THR A 228 -6.81 -0.80 -30.81
C THR A 228 -5.59 -0.87 -29.90
N PRO A 229 -5.03 0.26 -29.47
CA PRO A 229 -3.91 0.24 -28.53
C PRO A 229 -4.36 -0.31 -27.17
N PRO A 230 -3.48 -1.03 -26.44
CA PRO A 230 -3.77 -1.41 -25.08
C PRO A 230 -3.89 -0.16 -24.21
N VAL A 231 -4.80 -0.22 -23.23
CA VAL A 231 -4.97 0.87 -22.24
C VAL A 231 -4.49 0.36 -20.91
N ASP A 232 -3.39 0.91 -20.41
CA ASP A 232 -2.79 0.53 -19.13
C ASP A 232 -3.76 0.72 -17.97
N GLY A 233 -3.60 -0.12 -16.94
CA GLY A 233 -4.34 -0.03 -15.70
C GLY A 233 -4.03 1.26 -14.94
N ALA A 234 -4.91 1.63 -14.01
CA ALA A 234 -4.69 2.75 -13.12
C ALA A 234 -4.01 2.29 -11.83
N ASP A 235 -3.20 3.15 -11.23
CA ASP A 235 -2.54 2.94 -9.96
C ASP A 235 -3.50 3.20 -8.79
N ILE A 236 -3.35 2.43 -7.71
CA ILE A 236 -4.13 2.58 -6.47
C ILE A 236 -3.21 3.09 -5.37
N ILE A 237 -3.54 4.26 -4.81
CA ILE A 237 -2.90 4.77 -3.60
C ILE A 237 -3.71 4.31 -2.40
N THR A 238 -3.11 3.47 -1.55
CA THR A 238 -3.75 2.96 -0.34
C THR A 238 -3.61 3.94 0.82
N THR A 239 -4.25 3.61 1.94
CA THR A 239 -4.07 4.34 3.21
C THR A 239 -2.96 3.75 4.07
N ILE A 240 -2.40 2.59 3.68
CA ILE A 240 -1.37 1.87 4.42
C ILE A 240 -0.08 2.67 4.44
N ASP A 241 0.48 2.80 5.63
CA ASP A 241 1.81 3.35 5.90
C ASP A 241 2.79 2.19 6.07
N VAL A 242 3.82 2.12 5.23
CA VAL A 242 4.77 1.00 5.25
C VAL A 242 5.54 0.92 6.56
N GLY A 243 5.90 2.06 7.14
CA GLY A 243 6.62 2.11 8.41
C GLY A 243 5.77 1.63 9.59
N MET A 244 4.50 2.05 9.66
CA MET A 244 3.56 1.58 10.69
C MET A 244 3.20 0.11 10.50
N GLN A 245 3.06 -0.35 9.26
CA GLN A 245 2.79 -1.74 8.93
C GLN A 245 3.94 -2.66 9.37
N ASP A 246 5.18 -2.32 9.02
CA ASP A 246 6.39 -3.07 9.40
C ASP A 246 6.56 -3.11 10.93
N LEU A 247 6.35 -1.97 11.59
CA LEU A 247 6.40 -1.87 13.06
C LEU A 247 5.35 -2.78 13.72
N ALA A 248 4.10 -2.74 13.23
CA ALA A 248 3.02 -3.55 13.78
C ALA A 248 3.25 -5.05 13.54
N GLU A 249 3.77 -5.41 12.37
CA GLU A 249 4.10 -6.79 12.01
C GLU A 249 5.19 -7.36 12.91
N ARG A 250 6.29 -6.62 13.10
CA ARG A 250 7.38 -7.04 13.99
C ARG A 250 6.91 -7.18 15.43
N ALA A 251 6.24 -6.17 15.97
CA ALA A 251 5.75 -6.21 17.34
C ALA A 251 4.81 -7.41 17.60
N LEU A 252 3.95 -7.74 16.62
CA LEU A 252 3.07 -8.88 16.72
C LEU A 252 3.81 -10.21 16.62
N ILE A 253 4.72 -10.36 15.65
CA ILE A 253 5.48 -11.61 15.46
C ILE A 253 6.39 -11.90 16.66
N ASP A 254 7.02 -10.88 17.23
CA ASP A 254 7.89 -11.04 18.40
C ASP A 254 7.11 -11.60 19.60
N GLU A 255 5.92 -11.07 19.88
CA GLU A 255 5.05 -11.57 20.94
C GLU A 255 4.50 -12.97 20.62
N LEU A 256 4.10 -13.25 19.37
CA LEU A 256 3.59 -14.57 18.98
C LEU A 256 4.63 -15.67 19.13
N LYS A 257 5.93 -15.34 18.95
CA LYS A 257 7.06 -16.26 19.12
C LYS A 257 7.47 -16.46 20.56
N ASP A 258 7.05 -15.60 21.50
CA ASP A 258 7.35 -15.80 22.91
C ASP A 258 6.85 -17.17 23.37
N PRO A 259 7.69 -18.00 24.01
CA PRO A 259 7.31 -19.35 24.47
C PRO A 259 6.10 -19.38 25.42
N ASN A 260 5.87 -18.31 26.19
CA ASN A 260 4.71 -18.19 27.08
C ASN A 260 3.43 -17.85 26.32
N VAL A 261 3.54 -17.24 25.15
CA VAL A 261 2.41 -16.91 24.27
C VAL A 261 2.15 -18.05 23.31
N ASN A 262 3.13 -18.40 22.50
CA ASN A 262 3.05 -19.45 21.48
C ASN A 262 1.72 -19.37 20.70
N GLY A 263 1.47 -18.18 20.13
CA GLY A 263 0.19 -17.86 19.50
C GLY A 263 -0.04 -18.64 18.21
N ASN A 264 -1.29 -19.00 17.95
CA ASN A 264 -1.68 -19.69 16.71
C ASN A 264 -2.03 -18.69 15.60
N VAL A 265 -2.74 -17.63 15.97
CA VAL A 265 -3.16 -16.53 15.06
C VAL A 265 -2.93 -15.21 15.77
N GLY A 266 -2.44 -14.22 15.04
CA GLY A 266 -2.28 -12.85 15.49
C GLY A 266 -2.88 -11.85 14.52
N VAL A 267 -3.55 -10.83 15.04
CA VAL A 267 -4.08 -9.69 14.28
C VAL A 267 -3.67 -8.41 14.96
N ALA A 268 -3.20 -7.43 14.18
CA ALA A 268 -3.01 -6.06 14.66
C ALA A 268 -3.52 -5.08 13.59
N ILE A 269 -4.33 -4.10 14.01
CA ILE A 269 -4.87 -3.08 13.11
C ILE A 269 -4.63 -1.71 13.73
N VAL A 270 -4.09 -0.78 12.95
CA VAL A 270 -3.94 0.63 13.33
C VAL A 270 -4.79 1.48 12.41
N MET A 271 -5.61 2.36 12.98
CA MET A 271 -6.50 3.25 12.25
C MET A 271 -6.30 4.71 12.69
N GLU A 272 -6.26 5.62 11.76
CA GLU A 272 -6.23 7.06 12.04
C GLU A 272 -7.60 7.53 12.51
N VAL A 273 -7.64 8.24 13.64
CA VAL A 273 -8.90 8.59 14.31
C VAL A 273 -9.77 9.51 13.45
N ALA A 274 -9.20 10.56 12.91
CA ALA A 274 -9.93 11.61 12.21
C ALA A 274 -10.50 11.16 10.85
N THR A 275 -9.84 10.23 10.17
CA THR A 275 -10.13 9.86 8.78
C THR A 275 -10.72 8.46 8.60
N GLY A 276 -10.48 7.57 9.56
CA GLY A 276 -10.78 6.15 9.42
C GLY A 276 -9.79 5.39 8.53
N ASP A 277 -8.65 6.01 8.17
CA ASP A 277 -7.62 5.39 7.36
C ASP A 277 -6.97 4.22 8.09
N VAL A 278 -7.02 3.05 7.49
CA VAL A 278 -6.28 1.89 7.98
C VAL A 278 -4.81 2.07 7.61
N LYS A 279 -3.98 2.41 8.59
CA LYS A 279 -2.55 2.66 8.41
C LYS A 279 -1.72 1.39 8.46
N ALA A 280 -2.16 0.41 9.26
CA ALA A 280 -1.56 -0.91 9.32
C ALA A 280 -2.64 -1.98 9.54
N ILE A 281 -2.46 -3.14 8.92
CA ILE A 281 -3.32 -4.30 9.07
C ILE A 281 -2.49 -5.56 8.90
N VAL A 282 -2.28 -6.27 10.00
CA VAL A 282 -1.42 -7.44 10.10
C VAL A 282 -2.26 -8.66 10.43
N ASN A 283 -2.01 -9.76 9.74
CA ASN A 283 -2.70 -11.03 9.93
C ASN A 283 -1.67 -12.17 9.91
N MET A 284 -1.38 -12.78 11.05
CA MET A 284 -0.36 -13.81 11.15
C MET A 284 -0.94 -15.13 11.56
N ASP A 285 -0.67 -16.17 10.78
CA ASP A 285 -0.96 -17.56 11.08
C ASP A 285 0.33 -18.32 11.36
N LYS A 286 0.35 -19.14 12.40
CA LYS A 286 1.42 -20.09 12.64
C LYS A 286 1.34 -21.24 11.66
N CYS A 287 2.31 -21.34 10.73
CA CYS A 287 2.38 -22.40 9.74
C CYS A 287 2.99 -23.70 10.31
N SER A 288 2.87 -24.80 9.58
CA SER A 288 3.38 -26.13 9.99
C SER A 288 4.90 -26.17 10.19
N ASP A 289 5.65 -25.26 9.55
CA ASP A 289 7.10 -25.09 9.72
C ASP A 289 7.46 -24.21 10.93
N GLY A 290 6.47 -23.79 11.72
CA GLY A 290 6.65 -22.91 12.88
C GLY A 290 6.83 -21.43 12.54
N GLN A 291 6.88 -21.05 11.26
CA GLN A 291 6.96 -19.66 10.84
C GLN A 291 5.57 -19.00 10.82
N TYR A 292 5.55 -17.68 11.00
CA TYR A 292 4.33 -16.89 10.91
C TYR A 292 4.23 -16.24 9.52
N ARG A 293 3.07 -16.41 8.87
CA ARG A 293 2.77 -15.84 7.55
C ARG A 293 1.32 -15.41 7.46
N GLU A 294 1.03 -14.46 6.59
CA GLU A 294 -0.35 -14.09 6.26
C GLU A 294 -0.99 -15.16 5.36
N VAL A 295 -1.86 -16.00 5.92
CA VAL A 295 -2.62 -17.03 5.19
C VAL A 295 -4.03 -16.53 4.88
N LYS A 296 -4.67 -15.85 5.84
CA LYS A 296 -6.04 -15.33 5.76
C LYS A 296 -6.08 -13.88 6.26
N ASN A 297 -7.02 -13.07 5.77
CA ASN A 297 -7.26 -11.73 6.32
C ASN A 297 -8.25 -11.80 7.50
N HIS A 298 -7.76 -12.25 8.64
CA HIS A 298 -8.53 -12.42 9.88
C HIS A 298 -9.16 -11.12 10.37
N ALA A 299 -8.47 -10.00 10.17
CA ALA A 299 -8.88 -8.67 10.60
C ALA A 299 -10.28 -8.27 10.11
N VAL A 300 -10.64 -8.69 8.89
CA VAL A 300 -11.91 -8.33 8.24
C VAL A 300 -12.87 -9.49 8.06
N SER A 301 -12.40 -10.74 8.17
CA SER A 301 -13.20 -11.94 7.86
C SER A 301 -13.64 -12.74 9.07
N ASP A 302 -12.87 -12.71 10.17
CA ASP A 302 -13.15 -13.57 11.32
C ASP A 302 -14.30 -13.01 12.17
N LEU A 303 -15.33 -13.81 12.28
CA LEU A 303 -16.45 -13.56 13.18
C LEU A 303 -16.14 -14.16 14.56
N LEU A 304 -15.65 -13.32 15.47
CA LEU A 304 -15.20 -13.71 16.80
C LEU A 304 -16.12 -13.15 17.89
N GLU A 305 -16.21 -13.87 18.98
CA GLU A 305 -16.78 -13.35 20.23
C GLU A 305 -15.75 -12.42 20.87
N PRO A 306 -15.97 -11.09 20.89
CA PRO A 306 -14.95 -10.13 21.29
C PRO A 306 -14.59 -10.20 22.77
N GLY A 307 -15.42 -10.85 23.59
CA GLY A 307 -15.25 -10.93 25.03
C GLY A 307 -15.22 -9.57 25.71
N SER A 308 -14.35 -9.41 26.70
CA SER A 308 -14.36 -8.24 27.61
C SER A 308 -14.12 -6.88 26.95
N VAL A 309 -13.64 -6.79 25.70
CA VAL A 309 -13.60 -5.52 24.97
C VAL A 309 -15.02 -5.02 24.64
N PHE A 310 -16.00 -5.91 24.55
CA PHE A 310 -17.41 -5.56 24.36
C PHE A 310 -18.04 -4.89 25.58
N LYS A 311 -17.53 -5.10 26.80
CA LYS A 311 -18.05 -4.48 28.02
C LYS A 311 -18.08 -2.96 27.96
N THR A 312 -17.16 -2.36 27.20
CA THR A 312 -17.17 -0.91 26.91
C THR A 312 -18.49 -0.49 26.28
N ALA A 313 -18.95 -1.23 25.27
CA ALA A 313 -20.24 -0.95 24.63
C ALA A 313 -21.42 -1.17 25.57
N SER A 314 -21.39 -2.22 26.39
CA SER A 314 -22.44 -2.51 27.36
C SER A 314 -22.60 -1.37 28.38
N ILE A 315 -21.49 -0.88 28.91
CA ILE A 315 -21.51 0.24 29.85
C ILE A 315 -21.87 1.56 29.16
N MET A 316 -21.43 1.77 27.93
CA MET A 316 -21.83 2.94 27.15
C MET A 316 -23.35 2.96 26.91
N ALA A 317 -23.95 1.84 26.53
CA ALA A 317 -25.39 1.75 26.29
C ALA A 317 -26.22 2.16 27.51
N ILE A 318 -25.87 1.67 28.70
CA ILE A 318 -26.61 1.99 29.91
C ILE A 318 -26.36 3.42 30.42
N LEU A 319 -25.15 3.94 30.26
CA LEU A 319 -24.84 5.36 30.56
C LEU A 319 -25.58 6.30 29.60
N ASP A 320 -25.62 5.97 28.33
CA ASP A 320 -26.29 6.78 27.32
C ASP A 320 -27.82 6.81 27.48
N ASP A 321 -28.40 5.68 27.92
CA ASP A 321 -29.81 5.63 28.31
C ASP A 321 -30.12 6.41 29.59
N GLY A 322 -29.08 6.80 30.38
CA GLY A 322 -29.24 7.53 31.62
C GLY A 322 -29.85 6.69 32.75
N LEU A 323 -29.76 5.38 32.66
CA LEU A 323 -30.30 4.46 33.68
C LEU A 323 -29.40 4.34 34.90
N VAL A 324 -28.12 4.64 34.73
CA VAL A 324 -27.11 4.70 35.78
C VAL A 324 -26.11 5.81 35.48
N ASP A 325 -25.36 6.22 36.49
CA ASP A 325 -24.23 7.13 36.37
C ASP A 325 -22.92 6.47 36.82
N THR A 326 -21.80 7.21 36.77
CA THR A 326 -20.48 6.70 37.15
C THR A 326 -20.32 6.41 38.63
N THR A 327 -21.24 6.85 39.51
CA THR A 327 -21.23 6.61 40.93
C THR A 327 -21.99 5.32 41.30
N TYR A 328 -22.72 4.75 40.34
CA TYR A 328 -23.52 3.53 40.56
C TYR A 328 -22.65 2.37 41.09
N THR A 329 -23.15 1.66 42.09
CA THR A 329 -22.46 0.54 42.72
C THR A 329 -23.17 -0.79 42.49
N VAL A 330 -22.40 -1.85 42.32
CA VAL A 330 -22.89 -3.21 42.12
C VAL A 330 -22.16 -4.21 43.00
N GLN A 331 -22.92 -5.12 43.63
CA GLN A 331 -22.37 -6.23 44.38
C GLN A 331 -21.86 -7.32 43.44
N THR A 332 -20.60 -7.75 43.58
CA THR A 332 -20.01 -8.87 42.84
C THR A 332 -19.71 -10.06 43.73
N GLY A 333 -19.89 -9.88 45.04
CA GLY A 333 -19.71 -10.93 46.04
C GLY A 333 -18.31 -11.51 46.07
N SER A 334 -18.23 -12.81 46.32
CA SER A 334 -16.97 -13.56 46.38
C SER A 334 -16.40 -13.92 44.98
N GLY A 335 -16.91 -13.31 43.91
CA GLY A 335 -16.41 -13.57 42.55
C GLY A 335 -17.11 -14.72 41.81
N VAL A 336 -18.20 -15.25 42.38
CA VAL A 336 -19.13 -16.20 41.75
C VAL A 336 -20.55 -15.72 41.98
N TRP A 337 -21.34 -15.63 40.92
CA TRP A 337 -22.72 -15.19 40.99
C TRP A 337 -23.62 -16.07 40.11
N PRO A 338 -24.65 -16.72 40.70
CA PRO A 338 -25.58 -17.55 39.95
C PRO A 338 -26.48 -16.69 39.06
N MET A 339 -26.51 -16.99 37.75
CA MET A 339 -27.39 -16.36 36.77
C MET A 339 -28.10 -17.44 35.96
N TYR A 340 -29.40 -17.56 36.14
CA TYR A 340 -30.28 -18.46 35.37
C TYR A 340 -29.74 -19.89 35.25
N GLY A 341 -29.29 -20.46 36.38
CA GLY A 341 -28.79 -21.84 36.47
C GLY A 341 -27.34 -22.02 35.98
N ARG A 342 -26.64 -20.93 35.70
CA ARG A 342 -25.21 -20.93 35.39
C ARG A 342 -24.46 -19.94 36.27
N ASP A 343 -23.24 -20.28 36.67
CA ASP A 343 -22.40 -19.38 37.44
C ASP A 343 -21.66 -18.40 36.52
N MET A 344 -21.85 -17.10 36.73
CA MET A 344 -20.98 -16.05 36.21
C MET A 344 -19.80 -15.91 37.17
N LYS A 345 -18.57 -15.91 36.62
CA LYS A 345 -17.35 -15.86 37.42
C LYS A 345 -16.45 -14.68 37.01
N ASP A 346 -15.95 -13.99 38.04
CA ASP A 346 -14.85 -13.03 37.86
C ASP A 346 -13.51 -13.77 37.87
N HIS A 347 -12.48 -13.19 37.25
CA HIS A 347 -11.19 -13.85 37.11
C HIS A 347 -10.47 -14.11 38.47
N ASN A 348 -10.85 -13.37 39.53
CA ASN A 348 -10.31 -13.50 40.89
C ASN A 348 -11.19 -14.32 41.84
N TRP A 349 -12.15 -15.09 41.31
CA TRP A 349 -13.10 -15.88 42.11
C TRP A 349 -12.44 -16.83 43.14
N THR A 350 -11.24 -17.33 42.82
CA THR A 350 -10.44 -18.16 43.71
C THR A 350 -9.73 -17.37 44.83
N ARG A 351 -9.74 -16.01 44.71
CA ARG A 351 -9.08 -15.09 45.68
C ARG A 351 -10.08 -14.22 46.46
N GLY A 352 -11.36 -14.60 46.50
CA GLY A 352 -12.38 -13.94 47.31
C GLY A 352 -13.21 -12.87 46.59
N GLY A 353 -13.04 -12.70 45.25
CA GLY A 353 -13.84 -11.76 44.47
C GLY A 353 -13.52 -10.29 44.75
N TYR A 354 -14.42 -9.39 44.32
CA TYR A 354 -14.25 -7.96 44.45
C TYR A 354 -15.22 -7.27 45.43
N GLY A 355 -16.19 -8.00 45.98
CA GLY A 355 -17.19 -7.43 46.87
C GLY A 355 -18.10 -6.43 46.13
N THR A 356 -18.06 -5.16 46.52
CA THR A 356 -18.81 -4.06 45.90
C THR A 356 -17.90 -3.26 44.98
N LEU A 357 -18.33 -3.02 43.73
CA LEU A 357 -17.61 -2.18 42.77
C LEU A 357 -18.46 -1.00 42.34
N THR A 358 -17.86 0.16 42.11
CA THR A 358 -18.48 1.22 41.36
C THR A 358 -18.43 0.89 39.85
N LEU A 359 -19.29 1.50 39.05
CA LEU A 359 -19.36 1.26 37.61
C LEU A 359 -17.99 1.40 36.91
N PRO A 360 -17.14 2.44 37.13
CA PRO A 360 -15.80 2.50 36.58
C PRO A 360 -14.93 1.31 36.96
N TRP A 361 -14.96 0.87 38.22
CA TRP A 361 -14.18 -0.27 38.67
C TRP A 361 -14.61 -1.60 38.05
N THR A 362 -15.88 -1.73 37.58
CA THR A 362 -16.30 -2.93 36.82
C THR A 362 -15.53 -3.07 35.52
N LEU A 363 -15.22 -1.93 34.84
CA LEU A 363 -14.41 -1.92 33.63
C LEU A 363 -12.91 -2.02 33.92
N LYS A 364 -12.42 -1.33 34.99
CA LYS A 364 -10.99 -1.33 35.36
C LYS A 364 -10.52 -2.75 35.75
N TYR A 365 -11.33 -3.48 36.51
CA TYR A 365 -11.08 -4.88 36.87
C TYR A 365 -11.67 -5.89 35.89
N SER A 366 -12.34 -5.40 34.82
CA SER A 366 -13.00 -6.27 33.85
C SER A 366 -13.94 -7.31 34.48
N SER A 367 -14.69 -6.90 35.54
CA SER A 367 -15.60 -7.81 36.25
C SER A 367 -16.71 -8.29 35.32
N ASN A 368 -16.85 -9.59 35.16
CA ASN A 368 -17.95 -10.23 34.43
C ASN A 368 -19.26 -10.04 35.21
N ILE A 369 -19.22 -10.29 36.49
CA ILE A 369 -20.38 -10.19 37.38
C ILE A 369 -20.86 -8.76 37.44
N GLY A 370 -19.96 -7.80 37.63
CA GLY A 370 -20.30 -6.38 37.70
C GLY A 370 -21.08 -5.90 36.47
N VAL A 371 -20.52 -6.13 35.30
CA VAL A 371 -21.16 -5.69 34.06
C VAL A 371 -22.45 -6.45 33.77
N SER A 372 -22.43 -7.79 33.87
CA SER A 372 -23.61 -8.59 33.54
C SER A 372 -24.80 -8.30 34.50
N ARG A 373 -24.53 -8.08 35.81
CA ARG A 373 -25.57 -7.69 36.74
C ARG A 373 -26.15 -6.31 36.46
N ILE A 374 -25.32 -5.33 36.18
CA ILE A 374 -25.80 -4.00 35.85
C ILE A 374 -26.74 -4.07 34.64
N ILE A 375 -26.34 -4.75 33.57
CA ILE A 375 -27.15 -4.86 32.36
C ILE A 375 -28.41 -5.71 32.61
N ASP A 376 -28.31 -6.83 33.29
CA ASP A 376 -29.45 -7.70 33.58
C ASP A 376 -30.51 -7.00 34.44
N LEU A 377 -30.09 -6.30 35.50
CA LEU A 377 -30.99 -5.55 36.36
C LEU A 377 -31.85 -4.51 35.63
N HIS A 378 -31.30 -3.86 34.60
CA HIS A 378 -31.97 -2.76 33.93
C HIS A 378 -32.68 -3.17 32.63
N TYR A 379 -32.17 -4.20 31.92
CA TYR A 379 -32.67 -4.59 30.60
C TYR A 379 -33.33 -5.97 30.56
N HIS A 380 -33.38 -6.73 31.65
CA HIS A 380 -33.93 -8.08 31.65
C HIS A 380 -35.36 -8.15 31.08
N LYS A 381 -36.20 -7.18 31.44
CA LYS A 381 -37.60 -7.09 30.93
C LYS A 381 -37.73 -6.64 29.49
N ASN A 382 -36.71 -5.99 28.98
CA ASN A 382 -36.68 -5.44 27.60
C ASN A 382 -35.27 -5.55 27.00
N PRO A 383 -34.80 -6.77 26.70
CA PRO A 383 -33.46 -6.98 26.16
C PRO A 383 -33.29 -6.38 24.74
N GLU A 384 -34.39 -6.17 24.02
CA GLU A 384 -34.37 -5.49 22.70
C GLU A 384 -33.78 -4.08 22.82
N LYS A 385 -34.09 -3.36 23.90
CA LYS A 385 -33.59 -2.02 24.14
C LYS A 385 -32.07 -2.01 24.30
N PHE A 386 -31.52 -3.00 25.03
CA PHE A 386 -30.06 -3.14 25.14
C PHE A 386 -29.41 -3.41 23.78
N VAL A 387 -29.96 -4.38 23.04
CA VAL A 387 -29.36 -4.72 21.73
C VAL A 387 -29.51 -3.56 20.74
N GLN A 388 -30.62 -2.82 20.79
CA GLN A 388 -30.79 -1.61 19.99
C GLN A 388 -29.73 -0.56 20.35
N GLY A 389 -29.45 -0.34 21.65
CA GLY A 389 -28.35 0.52 22.09
C GLY A 389 -26.99 0.09 21.52
N ILE A 390 -26.71 -1.22 21.48
CA ILE A 390 -25.49 -1.75 20.82
C ILE A 390 -25.45 -1.44 19.31
N TYR A 391 -26.62 -1.50 18.63
CA TYR A 391 -26.72 -1.11 17.22
C TYR A 391 -26.53 0.40 17.03
N ASP A 392 -27.06 1.20 17.94
CA ASP A 392 -26.93 2.66 17.91
C ASP A 392 -25.49 3.10 18.14
N LEU A 393 -24.75 2.39 18.99
CA LEU A 393 -23.31 2.53 19.15
C LEU A 393 -22.48 2.10 17.93
N GLY A 394 -23.11 1.52 16.89
CA GLY A 394 -22.48 1.23 15.61
C GLY A 394 -21.77 -0.11 15.50
N LEU A 395 -21.80 -0.99 16.50
CA LEU A 395 -21.10 -2.28 16.47
C LEU A 395 -21.66 -3.25 15.41
N ALA A 396 -22.94 -3.10 15.03
CA ALA A 396 -23.59 -3.91 14.00
C ALA A 396 -23.48 -3.28 12.58
N THR A 397 -22.75 -2.18 12.44
CA THR A 397 -22.64 -1.46 11.16
C THR A 397 -21.95 -2.30 10.11
N ASN A 398 -22.56 -2.41 8.93
CA ASN A 398 -21.89 -2.96 7.76
C ASN A 398 -21.08 -1.85 7.06
N PHE A 399 -19.78 -1.92 7.13
CA PHE A 399 -18.87 -0.93 6.54
C PHE A 399 -18.63 -1.15 5.03
N HIS A 400 -19.14 -2.23 4.43
CA HIS A 400 -18.90 -2.59 3.04
C HIS A 400 -17.39 -2.48 2.68
N ILE A 401 -16.57 -3.17 3.47
CA ILE A 401 -15.11 -3.15 3.32
C ILE A 401 -14.73 -3.71 1.93
N PRO A 402 -13.92 -3.00 1.14
CA PRO A 402 -13.59 -3.38 -0.22
C PRO A 402 -12.50 -4.47 -0.27
N ILE A 403 -12.68 -5.53 0.51
CA ILE A 403 -11.79 -6.72 0.53
C ILE A 403 -12.70 -7.95 0.44
N VAL A 404 -12.50 -8.74 -0.59
CA VAL A 404 -13.26 -9.98 -0.80
C VAL A 404 -13.06 -10.92 0.38
N GLY A 405 -14.16 -11.43 0.92
CA GLY A 405 -14.17 -12.27 2.12
C GLY A 405 -14.36 -11.50 3.42
N SER A 406 -14.52 -10.17 3.39
CA SER A 406 -14.95 -9.39 4.56
C SER A 406 -16.34 -9.80 5.02
N SER A 407 -16.56 -9.79 6.34
CA SER A 407 -17.83 -10.18 6.96
C SER A 407 -18.36 -9.02 7.81
N PRO A 408 -19.66 -8.70 7.73
CA PRO A 408 -20.29 -7.78 8.67
C PRO A 408 -20.43 -8.43 10.05
N ALA A 409 -20.51 -7.61 11.09
CA ALA A 409 -20.80 -8.08 12.44
C ALA A 409 -22.21 -8.73 12.52
N LYS A 410 -22.33 -9.76 13.37
CA LYS A 410 -23.58 -10.46 13.61
C LYS A 410 -23.91 -10.37 15.11
N ILE A 411 -24.89 -9.59 15.44
CA ILE A 411 -25.42 -9.42 16.80
C ILE A 411 -26.90 -9.76 16.74
N ARG A 412 -27.30 -10.76 17.54
CA ARG A 412 -28.66 -11.27 17.49
C ARG A 412 -29.61 -10.31 18.19
N MET A 413 -30.67 -9.84 17.48
CA MET A 413 -31.77 -9.10 18.07
C MET A 413 -32.77 -10.06 18.71
N PRO A 414 -33.20 -9.86 19.97
CA PRO A 414 -34.29 -10.62 20.55
C PRO A 414 -35.58 -10.50 19.73
N HIS A 415 -36.27 -11.61 19.55
CA HIS A 415 -37.54 -11.66 18.80
C HIS A 415 -38.62 -12.36 19.62
N LYS A 416 -39.78 -11.73 19.70
CA LYS A 416 -40.99 -12.29 20.35
C LYS A 416 -41.87 -12.96 19.32
N ASN A 417 -42.33 -14.16 19.62
CA ASN A 417 -43.34 -14.87 18.85
C ASN A 417 -44.73 -14.23 19.05
N HIS A 418 -45.75 -14.75 18.36
CA HIS A 418 -47.12 -14.28 18.44
C HIS A 418 -47.77 -14.38 19.86
N HIS A 419 -47.16 -15.16 20.75
CA HIS A 419 -47.58 -15.29 22.16
C HIS A 419 -46.81 -14.35 23.09
N GLY A 420 -45.98 -13.43 22.56
CA GLY A 420 -45.16 -12.49 23.34
C GLY A 420 -43.95 -13.11 24.05
N GLN A 421 -43.64 -14.38 23.74
CA GLN A 421 -42.48 -15.07 24.29
C GLN A 421 -41.29 -14.98 23.33
N TYR A 422 -40.08 -14.88 23.88
CA TYR A 422 -38.87 -14.91 23.08
C TYR A 422 -38.63 -16.31 22.51
N ASP A 423 -38.51 -16.44 21.21
CA ASP A 423 -38.25 -17.70 20.50
C ASP A 423 -36.76 -17.91 20.16
N ASN A 424 -35.99 -16.83 20.10
CA ASN A 424 -34.56 -16.87 19.79
C ASN A 424 -33.67 -16.37 20.96
N TRP A 425 -34.21 -16.23 22.18
CA TRP A 425 -33.53 -15.59 23.30
C TRP A 425 -33.66 -16.40 24.59
N SER A 426 -32.56 -16.89 25.11
CA SER A 426 -32.53 -17.60 26.42
C SER A 426 -32.38 -16.62 27.59
N ALA A 427 -32.71 -17.05 28.79
CA ALA A 427 -32.53 -16.26 30.01
C ALA A 427 -31.04 -15.87 30.23
N THR A 428 -30.11 -16.70 29.78
CA THR A 428 -28.66 -16.43 29.88
C THR A 428 -28.13 -15.53 28.77
N ALA A 429 -28.89 -15.29 27.70
CA ALA A 429 -28.38 -14.57 26.52
C ALA A 429 -27.95 -13.12 26.85
N LEU A 430 -28.77 -12.37 27.58
CA LEU A 430 -28.47 -11.00 27.96
C LEU A 430 -27.21 -10.85 28.83
N PRO A 431 -27.09 -11.59 29.99
CA PRO A 431 -25.89 -11.53 30.80
C PRO A 431 -24.61 -11.93 30.06
N TRP A 432 -24.65 -12.96 29.20
CA TRP A 432 -23.49 -13.39 28.43
C TRP A 432 -23.15 -12.45 27.28
N MET A 433 -24.16 -11.90 26.61
CA MET A 433 -23.96 -10.88 25.56
C MET A 433 -23.29 -9.64 26.15
N SER A 434 -23.71 -9.20 27.35
CA SER A 434 -23.14 -8.01 28.00
C SER A 434 -21.64 -8.07 28.24
N ILE A 435 -21.07 -9.27 28.29
CA ILE A 435 -19.63 -9.49 28.44
C ILE A 435 -18.94 -9.98 27.17
N GLY A 436 -19.66 -9.91 26.01
CA GLY A 436 -19.12 -10.13 24.66
C GLY A 436 -19.16 -11.56 24.15
N TYR A 437 -20.00 -12.42 24.73
CA TYR A 437 -20.40 -13.70 24.15
C TYR A 437 -21.70 -13.54 23.35
N GLU A 438 -22.16 -14.57 22.67
CA GLU A 438 -23.40 -14.54 21.90
C GLU A 438 -23.38 -13.52 20.72
N THR A 439 -22.22 -12.93 20.41
CA THR A 439 -22.00 -11.99 19.32
C THR A 439 -20.86 -12.47 18.42
N GLN A 440 -20.88 -12.07 17.17
CA GLN A 440 -19.83 -12.41 16.20
C GLN A 440 -19.39 -11.13 15.49
N ILE A 441 -18.25 -10.57 15.87
CA ILE A 441 -17.79 -9.24 15.45
C ILE A 441 -16.35 -9.36 14.90
N PRO A 442 -16.11 -8.93 13.66
CA PRO A 442 -14.73 -8.91 13.15
C PRO A 442 -13.89 -7.86 13.87
N PRO A 443 -12.57 -8.11 14.03
CA PRO A 443 -11.68 -7.20 14.73
C PRO A 443 -11.76 -5.75 14.24
N ILE A 444 -11.88 -5.52 12.94
CA ILE A 444 -11.98 -4.17 12.37
C ILE A 444 -13.26 -3.42 12.80
N SER A 445 -14.39 -4.13 12.99
CA SER A 445 -15.63 -3.51 13.48
C SER A 445 -15.51 -3.13 14.95
N THR A 446 -14.85 -3.96 15.75
CA THR A 446 -14.51 -3.62 17.13
C THR A 446 -13.61 -2.40 17.19
N LEU A 447 -12.57 -2.34 16.32
CA LEU A 447 -11.70 -1.17 16.24
C LEU A 447 -12.44 0.10 15.80
N ALA A 448 -13.32 0.01 14.81
CA ALA A 448 -14.11 1.16 14.35
C ALA A 448 -14.98 1.76 15.47
N PHE A 449 -15.50 0.93 16.38
CA PHE A 449 -16.21 1.39 17.57
C PHE A 449 -15.27 2.14 18.53
N TYR A 450 -14.08 1.62 18.83
CA TYR A 450 -13.10 2.33 19.66
C TYR A 450 -12.56 3.60 18.99
N ASN A 451 -12.43 3.57 17.66
CA ASN A 451 -12.09 4.74 16.87
C ASN A 451 -13.15 5.84 16.99
N ALA A 452 -14.42 5.48 16.99
CA ALA A 452 -15.51 6.44 17.16
C ALA A 452 -15.51 7.07 18.57
N ILE A 453 -15.21 6.30 19.63
CA ILE A 453 -15.00 6.87 20.97
C ILE A 453 -13.87 7.90 20.95
N ALA A 454 -12.72 7.53 20.38
CA ALA A 454 -11.54 8.39 20.25
C ALA A 454 -11.84 9.66 19.43
N ASN A 455 -12.78 9.60 18.49
CA ASN A 455 -13.18 10.68 17.60
C ASN A 455 -14.36 11.51 18.15
N GLY A 456 -14.56 11.53 19.46
CA GLY A 456 -15.62 12.30 20.09
C GLY A 456 -17.05 11.78 19.79
N GLY A 457 -17.19 10.53 19.43
CA GLY A 457 -18.47 9.88 19.06
C GLY A 457 -18.71 9.80 17.56
N LYS A 458 -17.86 10.39 16.72
CA LYS A 458 -18.01 10.35 15.26
C LYS A 458 -17.41 9.07 14.70
N MET A 459 -18.26 8.23 14.08
CA MET A 459 -17.84 6.95 13.48
C MET A 459 -17.43 7.13 12.03
N MET A 460 -16.17 6.86 11.74
CA MET A 460 -15.61 6.87 10.38
C MET A 460 -15.69 5.49 9.75
N ARG A 461 -15.89 5.46 8.42
CA ARG A 461 -15.79 4.22 7.65
C ARG A 461 -14.32 3.81 7.53
N PRO A 462 -13.93 2.56 7.89
CA PRO A 462 -12.59 2.06 7.63
C PRO A 462 -12.21 2.18 6.16
N ARG A 463 -11.16 2.94 5.85
CA ARG A 463 -10.74 3.27 4.49
C ARG A 463 -9.41 2.59 4.17
N PHE A 464 -9.33 1.92 3.02
CA PHE A 464 -8.15 1.18 2.54
C PHE A 464 -7.51 1.81 1.31
N VAL A 465 -8.31 2.48 0.50
CA VAL A 465 -7.86 3.15 -0.73
C VAL A 465 -8.15 4.64 -0.59
N LYS A 466 -7.13 5.44 -0.83
CA LYS A 466 -7.19 6.89 -0.78
C LYS A 466 -7.58 7.48 -2.13
N GLN A 467 -6.87 7.07 -3.18
CA GLN A 467 -7.01 7.62 -4.54
C GLN A 467 -6.75 6.55 -5.59
N ILE A 468 -7.29 6.76 -6.77
CA ILE A 468 -6.95 6.04 -7.99
C ILE A 468 -6.35 7.04 -8.97
N VAL A 469 -5.17 6.72 -9.48
CA VAL A 469 -4.37 7.63 -10.32
C VAL A 469 -4.11 6.95 -11.67
N LYS A 470 -4.27 7.68 -12.76
CA LYS A 470 -3.94 7.20 -14.10
C LYS A 470 -3.08 8.24 -14.81
N ASN A 471 -1.92 7.81 -15.30
CA ASN A 471 -0.95 8.69 -15.97
C ASN A 471 -0.61 9.96 -15.14
N GLY A 472 -0.46 9.79 -13.82
CA GLY A 472 -0.17 10.89 -12.90
C GLY A 472 -1.36 11.79 -12.54
N GLN A 473 -2.55 11.53 -13.08
CA GLN A 473 -3.76 12.29 -12.78
C GLN A 473 -4.68 11.49 -11.87
N VAL A 474 -5.22 12.13 -10.83
CA VAL A 474 -6.23 11.53 -9.95
C VAL A 474 -7.54 11.41 -10.73
N ILE A 475 -7.98 10.19 -10.98
CA ILE A 475 -9.25 9.88 -11.66
C ILE A 475 -10.39 9.59 -10.67
N TYR A 476 -10.04 9.20 -9.45
CA TYR A 476 -10.99 8.99 -8.36
C TYR A 476 -10.33 9.36 -7.03
N ASP A 477 -10.96 10.24 -6.29
CA ASP A 477 -10.61 10.56 -4.91
C ASP A 477 -11.65 9.95 -3.97
N ASN A 478 -11.20 9.28 -2.92
CA ASN A 478 -12.06 8.64 -1.95
C ASN A 478 -11.89 9.35 -0.60
N PRO A 479 -12.62 10.44 -0.34
CA PRO A 479 -12.49 11.19 0.90
C PRO A 479 -12.96 10.37 2.12
N PRO A 480 -12.51 10.72 3.33
CA PRO A 480 -13.02 10.13 4.56
C PRO A 480 -14.55 10.23 4.65
N GLN A 481 -15.20 9.12 5.02
CA GLN A 481 -16.66 9.04 5.10
C GLN A 481 -17.11 8.87 6.55
N VAL A 482 -18.00 9.74 6.99
CA VAL A 482 -18.68 9.62 8.28
C VAL A 482 -19.87 8.66 8.12
N VAL A 483 -19.93 7.64 8.95
CA VAL A 483 -21.02 6.64 8.95
C VAL A 483 -22.10 7.05 9.94
N LYS A 484 -21.68 7.53 11.12
CA LYS A 484 -22.57 8.10 12.15
C LYS A 484 -21.90 9.35 12.73
N GLU A 485 -22.64 10.45 12.80
CA GLU A 485 -22.12 11.70 13.40
C GLU A 485 -21.94 11.55 14.90
N HIS A 486 -22.85 10.84 15.57
CA HIS A 486 -22.79 10.59 16.99
C HIS A 486 -23.22 9.15 17.28
N ILE A 487 -22.34 8.38 17.94
CA ILE A 487 -22.67 7.03 18.43
C ILE A 487 -23.30 7.06 19.83
N ALA A 488 -23.07 8.12 20.61
CA ALA A 488 -23.60 8.36 21.95
C ALA A 488 -23.56 9.84 22.27
N LYS A 489 -24.13 10.22 23.42
CA LYS A 489 -24.07 11.58 23.96
C LYS A 489 -22.62 11.98 24.28
N GLU A 490 -22.31 13.26 24.17
CA GLU A 490 -20.97 13.79 24.47
C GLU A 490 -20.54 13.48 25.92
N SER A 491 -21.47 13.56 26.89
CA SER A 491 -21.21 13.19 28.28
C SER A 491 -20.80 11.73 28.39
N THR A 492 -21.49 10.81 27.71
CA THR A 492 -21.18 9.38 27.70
C THR A 492 -19.81 9.11 27.11
N ILE A 493 -19.46 9.78 25.99
CA ILE A 493 -18.13 9.67 25.36
C ILE A 493 -17.04 10.15 26.31
N LYS A 494 -17.25 11.28 27.00
CA LYS A 494 -16.30 11.84 27.97
C LYS A 494 -16.07 10.91 29.15
N ASP A 495 -17.14 10.37 29.73
CA ASP A 495 -17.07 9.44 30.85
C ASP A 495 -16.36 8.16 30.46
N ILE A 496 -16.71 7.55 29.32
CA ILE A 496 -16.10 6.30 28.90
C ILE A 496 -14.62 6.49 28.51
N THR A 497 -14.25 7.63 27.90
CA THR A 497 -12.86 7.95 27.59
C THR A 497 -12.02 8.04 28.87
N ARG A 498 -12.54 8.70 29.90
CA ARG A 498 -11.92 8.76 31.23
C ARG A 498 -11.74 7.36 31.82
N ILE A 499 -12.80 6.56 31.84
CA ILE A 499 -12.77 5.19 32.39
C ILE A 499 -11.77 4.31 31.62
N LEU A 500 -11.73 4.39 30.28
CA LEU A 500 -10.77 3.63 29.48
C LEU A 500 -9.32 4.06 29.72
N THR A 501 -9.08 5.33 30.00
CA THR A 501 -7.77 5.83 30.45
C THR A 501 -7.39 5.24 31.81
N GLU A 502 -8.33 5.22 32.74
CA GLU A 502 -8.15 4.61 34.08
C GLU A 502 -7.96 3.07 34.00
N VAL A 503 -8.56 2.36 33.03
CA VAL A 503 -8.29 0.92 32.79
C VAL A 503 -6.81 0.70 32.54
N VAL A 504 -6.14 1.61 31.83
CA VAL A 504 -4.72 1.52 31.52
C VAL A 504 -3.85 2.03 32.67
N SER A 505 -4.16 3.14 33.29
CA SER A 505 -3.34 3.71 34.37
C SER A 505 -3.47 2.93 35.69
N GLU A 506 -4.66 2.45 36.06
CA GLU A 506 -4.95 1.87 37.35
C GLU A 506 -5.41 0.40 37.28
N GLY A 507 -5.99 -0.02 36.16
CA GLY A 507 -6.64 -1.32 35.97
C GLY A 507 -5.75 -2.41 35.37
N LEU A 508 -6.39 -3.36 34.68
CA LEU A 508 -5.74 -4.52 34.08
C LEU A 508 -5.00 -4.20 32.76
N GLY A 509 -5.10 -2.97 32.28
CA GLY A 509 -4.48 -2.52 31.02
C GLY A 509 -3.07 -1.95 31.14
N LYS A 510 -2.46 -1.96 32.33
CA LYS A 510 -1.18 -1.27 32.62
C LYS A 510 -0.05 -1.55 31.62
N ARG A 511 0.06 -2.79 31.14
CA ARG A 511 1.12 -3.16 30.18
C ARG A 511 0.94 -2.56 28.78
N ALA A 512 -0.24 -2.01 28.45
CA ALA A 512 -0.46 -1.28 27.22
C ALA A 512 -0.16 0.23 27.35
N GLY A 513 0.06 0.71 28.58
CA GLY A 513 0.34 2.13 28.86
C GLY A 513 1.75 2.55 28.46
N SER A 514 1.95 3.86 28.35
CA SER A 514 3.25 4.50 28.12
C SER A 514 3.51 5.55 29.20
N ASP A 515 4.79 5.74 29.55
CA ASP A 515 5.22 6.82 30.43
C ASP A 515 5.32 8.18 29.72
N LYS A 516 5.18 8.18 28.38
CA LYS A 516 5.38 9.38 27.54
C LYS A 516 4.07 10.05 27.13
N PHE A 517 2.97 9.28 27.09
CA PHE A 517 1.65 9.77 26.70
C PHE A 517 0.55 8.87 27.30
N LEU A 518 -0.64 9.45 27.45
CA LEU A 518 -1.79 8.71 27.97
C LEU A 518 -2.33 7.73 26.91
N VAL A 519 -2.72 6.56 27.37
CA VAL A 519 -3.37 5.52 26.57
C VAL A 519 -4.74 5.21 27.17
N ALA A 520 -5.75 5.11 26.33
CA ALA A 520 -7.08 4.63 26.71
C ALA A 520 -7.36 3.30 26.02
N GLY A 521 -7.91 2.34 26.74
CA GLY A 521 -8.21 1.05 26.13
C GLY A 521 -8.78 0.02 27.07
N LYS A 522 -9.10 -1.16 26.52
CA LYS A 522 -9.72 -2.26 27.24
C LYS A 522 -9.08 -3.59 26.89
N THR A 523 -8.81 -4.39 27.88
CA THR A 523 -8.33 -5.77 27.77
C THR A 523 -9.49 -6.73 27.51
N GLY A 524 -9.24 -7.76 26.69
CA GLY A 524 -10.14 -8.88 26.47
C GLY A 524 -9.46 -10.23 26.69
N THR A 525 -10.17 -11.15 27.30
CA THR A 525 -9.77 -12.56 27.42
C THR A 525 -11.06 -13.37 27.31
N ALA A 526 -11.29 -13.99 26.16
CA ALA A 526 -12.47 -14.81 25.89
C ALA A 526 -12.06 -16.25 25.60
N GLN A 527 -12.86 -17.19 26.03
CA GLN A 527 -12.74 -18.59 25.60
C GLN A 527 -13.38 -18.69 24.21
N MET A 528 -12.71 -19.39 23.30
CA MET A 528 -13.22 -19.60 21.95
C MET A 528 -14.01 -20.91 21.86
N SER A 529 -15.21 -20.84 21.29
CA SER A 529 -16.00 -22.03 20.97
C SER A 529 -15.37 -22.83 19.83
N LYS A 530 -15.39 -24.14 19.94
CA LYS A 530 -14.92 -25.07 18.89
C LYS A 530 -16.09 -25.55 18.00
N GLY A 531 -16.93 -24.65 17.57
CA GLY A 531 -18.09 -24.95 16.73
C GLY A 531 -19.12 -25.81 17.47
N ALA A 532 -19.62 -26.88 16.86
CA ALA A 532 -20.67 -27.74 17.43
C ALA A 532 -20.30 -28.43 18.77
N VAL A 533 -19.01 -28.54 19.09
CA VAL A 533 -18.53 -29.16 20.34
C VAL A 533 -18.47 -28.17 21.51
N GLY A 534 -18.63 -26.88 21.25
CA GLY A 534 -18.67 -25.81 22.23
C GLY A 534 -17.32 -25.55 22.93
N TYR A 535 -17.36 -25.10 24.21
CA TYR A 535 -16.18 -24.66 24.95
C TYR A 535 -15.43 -25.78 25.70
N LYS A 536 -16.00 -26.98 25.82
CA LYS A 536 -15.55 -28.02 26.74
C LYS A 536 -14.64 -29.12 26.15
N ALA A 537 -14.42 -29.12 24.83
CA ALA A 537 -13.67 -30.20 24.18
C ALA A 537 -12.17 -29.90 24.09
N GLY A 538 -11.36 -30.70 24.79
CA GLY A 538 -9.90 -30.66 24.75
C GLY A 538 -9.28 -29.39 25.37
N ALA A 539 -8.09 -29.00 24.92
CA ALA A 539 -7.42 -27.79 25.40
C ALA A 539 -8.26 -26.54 25.03
N VAL A 540 -8.47 -25.67 26.02
CA VAL A 540 -9.22 -24.43 25.86
C VAL A 540 -8.43 -23.46 24.97
N ASN A 541 -9.06 -22.96 23.92
CA ASN A 541 -8.52 -21.89 23.11
C ASN A 541 -9.01 -20.54 23.62
N TYR A 542 -8.13 -19.58 23.63
CA TYR A 542 -8.40 -18.22 24.10
C TYR A 542 -8.21 -17.21 22.96
N LEU A 543 -9.11 -16.24 22.91
CA LEU A 543 -8.93 -14.99 22.19
C LEU A 543 -8.48 -13.94 23.22
N LEU A 544 -7.27 -13.48 23.08
CA LEU A 544 -6.68 -12.39 23.86
C LEU A 544 -6.76 -11.13 23.05
N SER A 545 -7.28 -10.06 23.60
CA SER A 545 -7.41 -8.81 22.85
C SER A 545 -7.07 -7.59 23.70
N PHE A 546 -6.61 -6.56 23.04
CA PHE A 546 -6.54 -5.21 23.57
C PHE A 546 -6.99 -4.25 22.48
N ALA A 547 -8.00 -3.42 22.78
CA ALA A 547 -8.50 -2.39 21.88
C ALA A 547 -8.45 -1.03 22.58
N GLY A 548 -7.92 -0.02 21.90
CA GLY A 548 -7.75 1.30 22.50
C GLY A 548 -7.27 2.35 21.50
N PHE A 549 -6.87 3.51 22.04
CA PHE A 549 -6.40 4.64 21.25
C PHE A 549 -5.34 5.45 21.99
N PHE A 550 -4.56 6.18 21.25
CA PHE A 550 -3.45 6.99 21.75
C PHE A 550 -3.15 8.20 20.85
N PRO A 551 -2.61 9.33 21.43
CA PRO A 551 -2.67 9.68 22.85
C PRO A 551 -4.13 9.82 23.32
N ALA A 552 -4.45 9.53 24.60
CA ALA A 552 -5.85 9.52 25.07
C ALA A 552 -6.45 10.95 25.19
N ASP A 553 -5.61 11.95 25.42
CA ASP A 553 -5.99 13.37 25.54
C ASP A 553 -6.22 14.04 24.18
N LYS A 554 -5.49 13.63 23.16
CA LYS A 554 -5.63 14.09 21.76
C LYS A 554 -5.51 12.89 20.81
N PRO A 555 -6.55 12.08 20.68
CA PRO A 555 -6.46 10.82 19.95
C PRO A 555 -6.08 11.00 18.48
N ARG A 556 -5.00 10.37 18.07
CA ARG A 556 -4.54 10.36 16.67
C ARG A 556 -4.73 9.00 16.02
N TYR A 557 -4.48 7.94 16.78
CA TYR A 557 -4.59 6.57 16.29
C TYR A 557 -5.36 5.70 17.26
N SER A 558 -6.19 4.82 16.72
CA SER A 558 -6.77 3.69 17.44
C SER A 558 -6.09 2.40 16.97
N CYS A 559 -6.00 1.42 17.88
CA CYS A 559 -5.35 0.15 17.57
C CYS A 559 -6.10 -1.00 18.28
N ILE A 560 -6.21 -2.14 17.60
CA ILE A 560 -6.66 -3.40 18.18
C ILE A 560 -5.61 -4.46 17.91
N VAL A 561 -5.32 -5.26 18.94
CA VAL A 561 -4.48 -6.45 18.85
C VAL A 561 -5.31 -7.65 19.32
N CYS A 562 -5.35 -8.71 18.53
CA CYS A 562 -6.01 -9.98 18.84
C CYS A 562 -5.01 -11.12 18.68
N ILE A 563 -4.86 -11.96 19.71
CA ILE A 563 -4.01 -13.16 19.70
C ILE A 563 -4.87 -14.37 20.05
N GLN A 564 -4.87 -15.38 19.19
CA GLN A 564 -5.49 -16.66 19.47
C GLN A 564 -4.43 -17.65 19.91
N LYS A 565 -4.62 -18.27 21.08
CA LYS A 565 -3.70 -19.26 21.62
C LYS A 565 -4.42 -20.39 22.35
N SER A 566 -3.74 -21.49 22.53
CA SER A 566 -4.22 -22.63 23.29
C SER A 566 -3.61 -22.64 24.70
N GLY A 567 -4.42 -23.01 25.71
CA GLY A 567 -3.97 -23.19 27.06
C GLY A 567 -3.64 -21.93 27.85
N LEU A 568 -3.25 -22.14 29.11
CA LEU A 568 -2.80 -21.07 30.02
C LEU A 568 -1.26 -20.93 29.98
N PRO A 569 -0.70 -19.77 30.38
CA PRO A 569 -1.39 -18.56 30.83
C PRO A 569 -2.07 -17.82 29.66
N ALA A 570 -3.18 -17.11 29.96
CA ALA A 570 -3.96 -16.35 28.96
C ALA A 570 -4.33 -14.98 29.55
N SER A 571 -3.77 -13.93 29.00
CA SER A 571 -3.97 -12.57 29.48
C SER A 571 -3.98 -11.57 28.32
N GLY A 572 -5.14 -10.95 28.06
CA GLY A 572 -5.24 -9.90 27.04
C GLY A 572 -4.36 -8.68 27.34
N GLY A 573 -4.33 -8.23 28.60
CA GLY A 573 -3.47 -7.12 29.01
C GLY A 573 -1.98 -7.49 29.03
N GLY A 574 -1.67 -8.75 29.40
CA GLY A 574 -0.29 -9.24 29.53
C GLY A 574 0.39 -9.59 28.21
N MET A 575 -0.37 -9.88 27.16
CA MET A 575 0.10 -10.30 25.83
C MET A 575 -0.31 -9.28 24.76
N SER A 576 -1.57 -9.20 24.37
CA SER A 576 -2.04 -8.24 23.36
C SER A 576 -1.79 -6.78 23.76
N GLY A 577 -1.81 -6.46 25.07
CA GLY A 577 -1.46 -5.14 25.58
C GLY A 577 0.01 -4.78 25.38
N VAL A 578 0.92 -5.76 25.45
CA VAL A 578 2.36 -5.56 25.18
C VAL A 578 2.59 -5.21 23.70
N VAL A 579 1.96 -5.93 22.80
CA VAL A 579 2.03 -5.60 21.35
C VAL A 579 1.47 -4.21 21.09
N PHE A 580 0.31 -3.87 21.68
CA PHE A 580 -0.26 -2.52 21.57
C PHE A 580 0.71 -1.44 22.06
N HIS A 581 1.36 -1.65 23.20
CA HIS A 581 2.37 -0.74 23.75
C HIS A 581 3.50 -0.49 22.74
N HIS A 582 4.10 -1.56 22.20
CA HIS A 582 5.20 -1.44 21.23
C HIS A 582 4.76 -0.71 19.96
N ILE A 583 3.55 -0.98 19.45
CA ILE A 583 2.98 -0.29 18.30
C ILE A 583 2.78 1.20 18.63
N ALA A 584 2.14 1.51 19.76
CA ALA A 584 1.84 2.88 20.15
C ALA A 584 3.11 3.71 20.36
N GLU A 585 4.08 3.19 21.12
CA GLU A 585 5.37 3.87 21.34
C GLU A 585 6.16 4.05 20.05
N GLY A 586 6.22 3.03 19.21
CA GLY A 586 6.94 3.10 17.95
C GLY A 586 6.34 4.14 16.98
N ILE A 587 5.01 4.17 16.84
CA ILE A 587 4.31 5.16 16.01
C ILE A 587 4.52 6.58 16.56
N MET A 588 4.38 6.77 17.87
CA MET A 588 4.60 8.08 18.48
C MET A 588 6.05 8.54 18.38
N ALA A 589 7.02 7.63 18.51
CA ALA A 589 8.43 7.93 18.32
C ALA A 589 8.76 8.33 16.87
N GLN A 590 8.15 7.67 15.89
CA GLN A 590 8.28 8.07 14.47
C GLN A 590 7.65 9.46 14.22
N SER A 591 6.47 9.72 14.79
CA SER A 591 5.81 11.01 14.65
C SER A 591 6.58 12.14 15.36
N LEU A 592 7.25 11.86 16.47
CA LEU A 592 8.15 12.80 17.14
C LEU A 592 9.40 13.09 16.29
N LYS A 593 9.96 12.09 15.60
CA LYS A 593 11.04 12.31 14.64
C LYS A 593 10.60 13.21 13.46
N LEU A 594 9.38 13.07 12.99
CA LEU A 594 8.79 13.94 11.98
C LEU A 594 8.43 15.32 12.55
N ASN A 595 7.95 15.39 13.78
CA ASN A 595 7.60 16.65 14.47
C ASN A 595 8.82 17.37 15.06
N VAL A 596 9.98 16.73 15.21
CA VAL A 596 11.25 17.43 15.50
C VAL A 596 11.63 18.36 14.35
N THR A 597 11.09 18.16 13.15
CA THR A 597 11.16 19.19 12.10
C THR A 597 10.19 20.35 12.30
N ASP A 598 9.03 20.17 12.98
CA ASP A 598 8.01 21.21 13.17
C ASP A 598 7.99 21.83 14.60
N ALA A 599 8.40 21.07 15.63
CA ALA A 599 8.45 21.52 17.03
C ALA A 599 9.89 21.82 17.51
N ARG A 600 10.73 22.28 16.59
CA ARG A 600 12.00 22.87 17.03
C ARG A 600 11.68 24.10 17.84
N ASP A 601 11.88 23.99 19.13
CA ASP A 601 12.11 25.13 19.97
C ASP A 601 13.21 25.92 19.26
N LYS A 602 12.86 27.07 18.67
CA LYS A 602 13.77 27.92 17.86
C LYS A 602 14.95 28.44 18.66
N SER A 603 15.05 28.07 19.96
CA SER A 603 16.04 28.52 20.92
C SER A 603 17.35 27.72 20.92
N SER A 604 17.46 26.56 20.29
CA SER A 604 18.64 25.68 20.37
C SER A 604 19.24 25.24 19.02
N ILE A 605 18.83 25.86 17.90
CA ILE A 605 19.41 25.53 16.60
C ILE A 605 20.75 26.25 16.49
N LEU A 606 21.85 25.48 16.46
CA LEU A 606 23.15 25.96 16.00
C LEU A 606 23.00 26.35 14.52
N ILE A 607 23.00 27.65 14.27
CA ILE A 607 22.95 28.23 12.94
C ILE A 607 24.29 27.90 12.24
N PRO A 608 24.28 27.11 11.14
CA PRO A 608 25.53 26.78 10.46
C PRO A 608 26.10 28.00 9.75
N SER A 609 27.40 28.26 9.88
CA SER A 609 28.06 29.26 9.05
C SER A 609 27.96 28.84 7.57
N ALA A 610 27.32 29.65 6.75
CA ALA A 610 27.25 29.39 5.33
C ALA A 610 28.54 29.84 4.64
N LYS A 611 28.96 29.09 3.61
CA LYS A 611 30.10 29.47 2.76
C LYS A 611 29.76 30.71 1.96
N ILE A 612 30.75 31.55 1.66
CA ILE A 612 30.60 32.59 0.65
C ILE A 612 30.15 31.95 -0.66
N GLY A 613 29.10 32.48 -1.27
CA GLY A 613 28.54 31.88 -2.47
C GLY A 613 27.34 32.64 -3.05
N ASN A 614 26.53 31.94 -3.82
CA ASN A 614 25.33 32.50 -4.41
C ASN A 614 24.22 32.62 -3.35
N LEU A 615 23.89 33.87 -2.97
CA LEU A 615 22.91 34.17 -1.94
C LEU A 615 21.49 33.68 -2.27
N LEU A 616 21.10 33.69 -3.55
CA LEU A 616 19.79 33.17 -3.97
C LEU A 616 19.65 31.67 -3.71
N ALA A 617 20.69 30.90 -4.05
CA ALA A 617 20.71 29.47 -3.80
C ALA A 617 20.77 29.17 -2.28
N THR A 618 21.54 30.00 -1.54
CA THR A 618 21.63 29.88 -0.07
C THR A 618 20.32 30.20 0.61
N ASP A 619 19.62 31.24 0.17
CA ASP A 619 18.29 31.63 0.67
C ASP A 619 17.27 30.52 0.44
N TYR A 620 17.22 29.96 -0.76
CA TYR A 620 16.32 28.86 -1.09
C TYR A 620 16.56 27.64 -0.18
N VAL A 621 17.82 27.24 0.01
CA VAL A 621 18.16 26.07 0.84
C VAL A 621 17.86 26.34 2.32
N LEU A 622 18.21 27.51 2.84
CA LEU A 622 17.99 27.85 4.25
C LEU A 622 16.50 27.98 4.57
N ASN A 623 15.71 28.56 3.69
CA ASN A 623 14.26 28.63 3.84
C ASN A 623 13.63 27.23 3.78
N ALA A 624 14.09 26.36 2.86
CA ALA A 624 13.64 24.97 2.78
C ALA A 624 13.99 24.15 4.03
N LEU A 625 15.08 24.52 4.73
CA LEU A 625 15.49 23.94 6.00
C LEU A 625 14.82 24.62 7.22
N GLY A 626 13.96 25.62 7.02
CA GLY A 626 13.22 26.31 8.08
C GLY A 626 14.04 27.32 8.89
N PHE A 627 15.17 27.82 8.36
CA PHE A 627 15.95 28.88 9.01
C PHE A 627 15.34 30.26 8.73
N ASN A 628 15.31 31.13 9.75
CA ASN A 628 14.93 32.54 9.57
C ASN A 628 16.11 33.29 8.94
N VAL A 629 15.90 33.80 7.74
CA VAL A 629 16.89 34.57 6.98
C VAL A 629 16.44 36.00 6.85
N THR A 630 17.34 36.95 7.15
CA THR A 630 17.11 38.36 6.95
C THR A 630 18.00 38.86 5.82
N ASN A 631 17.40 39.61 4.91
CA ASN A 631 18.12 40.22 3.80
C ASN A 631 18.79 41.50 4.26
N GLY A 632 20.13 41.52 4.29
CA GLY A 632 20.92 42.69 4.73
C GLY A 632 21.16 43.75 3.66
N TRP A 633 20.54 43.62 2.48
CA TRP A 633 20.60 44.64 1.42
C TRP A 633 19.20 45.06 0.96
N ASN A 634 19.02 46.35 0.71
CA ASN A 634 17.75 46.97 0.33
C ASN A 634 17.45 46.87 -1.17
N GLY A 635 17.79 45.80 -1.86
CA GLY A 635 17.60 45.64 -3.29
C GLY A 635 16.74 44.43 -3.66
N ALA A 636 15.91 44.60 -4.70
CA ALA A 636 15.24 43.44 -5.34
C ALA A 636 16.28 42.48 -5.95
N TYR A 637 16.02 41.17 -5.87
CA TYR A 637 16.85 40.19 -6.52
C TYR A 637 16.87 40.44 -8.04
N PRO A 638 18.04 40.69 -8.66
CA PRO A 638 18.10 40.94 -10.10
C PRO A 638 17.77 39.64 -10.85
N PHE A 639 16.75 39.70 -11.68
CA PHE A 639 16.32 38.57 -12.51
C PHE A 639 17.50 38.09 -13.37
N GLY A 640 17.90 36.82 -13.24
CA GLY A 640 18.87 36.16 -14.12
C GLY A 640 20.35 36.30 -13.75
N ASN A 641 20.75 37.14 -12.80
CA ASN A 641 22.15 37.26 -12.37
C ASN A 641 22.34 36.74 -10.96
N PRO A 642 23.37 35.90 -10.69
CA PRO A 642 23.68 35.45 -9.35
C PRO A 642 24.14 36.62 -8.47
N VAL A 643 23.56 36.69 -7.26
CA VAL A 643 23.99 37.64 -6.22
C VAL A 643 24.95 36.92 -5.30
N TRP A 644 26.17 37.46 -5.17
CA TRP A 644 27.24 36.86 -4.37
C TRP A 644 27.33 37.54 -3.01
N GLY A 645 27.70 36.75 -1.99
CA GLY A 645 27.85 37.30 -0.66
C GLY A 645 28.12 36.28 0.42
N THR A 646 28.13 36.72 1.64
CA THR A 646 28.38 35.94 2.86
C THR A 646 27.19 36.05 3.82
N THR A 647 27.18 35.19 4.83
CA THR A 647 26.18 35.22 5.91
C THR A 647 26.86 35.54 7.22
N THR A 648 26.20 36.34 8.06
CA THR A 648 26.55 36.52 9.47
C THR A 648 25.45 36.01 10.36
N GLU A 649 25.86 35.39 11.47
CA GLU A 649 24.97 34.89 12.50
C GLU A 649 24.64 36.00 13.49
N ASN A 650 23.38 36.22 13.77
CA ASN A 650 22.96 37.13 14.82
C ASN A 650 21.92 36.43 15.70
N GLY A 651 22.40 35.62 16.64
CA GLY A 651 21.57 34.87 17.58
C GLY A 651 20.64 33.86 16.90
N LYS A 652 19.41 34.26 16.56
CA LYS A 652 18.38 33.38 15.97
C LYS A 652 18.13 33.60 14.47
N THR A 653 18.89 34.49 13.85
CA THR A 653 18.71 34.87 12.45
C THR A 653 20.02 34.86 11.68
N LEU A 654 19.97 34.48 10.41
CA LEU A 654 21.05 34.63 9.45
C LEU A 654 20.83 35.92 8.66
N THR A 655 21.82 36.78 8.62
CA THR A 655 21.77 37.99 7.82
C THR A 655 22.66 37.84 6.60
N PHE A 656 22.13 38.11 5.41
CA PHE A 656 22.87 38.10 4.18
C PHE A 656 23.57 39.42 3.93
N HIS A 657 24.85 39.38 3.60
CA HIS A 657 25.63 40.55 3.18
C HIS A 657 26.07 40.32 1.73
N LYS A 658 25.61 41.24 0.86
CA LYS A 658 26.02 41.24 -0.55
C LYS A 658 27.48 41.69 -0.63
N GLU A 659 28.32 40.92 -1.36
CA GLU A 659 29.66 41.30 -1.74
C GLU A 659 29.73 41.60 -3.24
N ASP A 660 30.33 42.74 -3.59
CA ASP A 660 30.56 43.13 -5.00
C ASP A 660 31.80 42.36 -5.54
N ILE A 661 31.61 41.09 -5.88
CA ILE A 661 32.66 40.26 -6.48
C ILE A 661 32.80 40.56 -7.98
N ASN A 662 31.93 41.38 -8.56
CA ASN A 662 31.82 41.68 -9.97
C ASN A 662 32.55 42.99 -10.37
N GLN A 663 33.84 43.09 -10.10
CA GLN A 663 34.61 44.20 -10.60
C GLN A 663 35.26 43.89 -11.96
N GLY A 664 34.50 44.06 -13.04
CA GLY A 664 35.01 44.11 -14.42
C GLY A 664 35.96 42.98 -14.85
N ASN A 665 37.07 43.34 -15.52
CA ASN A 665 38.05 42.41 -16.08
C ASN A 665 39.18 42.07 -15.08
N LEU A 666 38.83 41.92 -13.80
CA LEU A 666 39.79 41.62 -12.71
C LEU A 666 39.55 40.23 -12.14
N VAL A 667 40.63 39.61 -11.63
CA VAL A 667 40.63 38.31 -10.96
C VAL A 667 39.74 38.40 -9.70
N PRO A 668 38.70 37.60 -9.57
CA PRO A 668 37.82 37.67 -8.38
C PRO A 668 38.48 37.07 -7.16
N ASN A 669 38.11 37.55 -5.98
CA ASN A 669 38.44 36.86 -4.72
C ASN A 669 37.42 35.72 -4.51
N VAL A 670 37.89 34.47 -4.55
CA VAL A 670 37.04 33.28 -4.36
C VAL A 670 37.38 32.54 -3.06
N ARG A 671 38.23 33.10 -2.19
CA ARG A 671 38.52 32.52 -0.88
C ARG A 671 37.26 32.44 -0.03
N GLY A 672 37.05 31.35 0.69
CA GLY A 672 35.85 31.10 1.47
C GLY A 672 34.66 30.50 0.69
N MET A 673 34.72 30.50 -0.66
CA MET A 673 33.65 29.94 -1.52
C MET A 673 33.70 28.43 -1.61
N GLY A 674 32.54 27.82 -1.90
CA GLY A 674 32.46 26.44 -2.33
C GLY A 674 33.15 26.25 -3.70
N ALA A 675 33.70 25.06 -3.93
CA ALA A 675 34.43 24.72 -5.20
C ALA A 675 33.62 25.08 -6.45
N ARG A 676 32.31 24.74 -6.48
CA ARG A 676 31.43 24.97 -7.62
C ARG A 676 31.27 26.46 -7.97
N ASP A 677 31.04 27.27 -6.96
CA ASP A 677 30.84 28.70 -7.12
C ASP A 677 32.14 29.40 -7.53
N ALA A 678 33.27 29.00 -6.92
CA ALA A 678 34.58 29.52 -7.25
C ALA A 678 34.98 29.22 -8.72
N VAL A 679 34.75 27.98 -9.19
CA VAL A 679 35.01 27.58 -10.58
C VAL A 679 34.13 28.38 -11.53
N TYR A 680 32.83 28.46 -11.24
CA TYR A 680 31.90 29.21 -12.09
C TYR A 680 32.33 30.69 -12.26
N LEU A 681 32.73 31.34 -11.17
CA LEU A 681 33.17 32.75 -11.21
C LEU A 681 34.45 32.95 -12.00
N MET A 682 35.42 32.07 -11.86
CA MET A 682 36.70 32.13 -12.57
C MET A 682 36.54 31.81 -14.05
N GLU A 683 35.84 30.70 -14.37
CA GLU A 683 35.68 30.25 -15.76
C GLU A 683 34.78 31.18 -16.61
N LYS A 684 33.73 31.77 -16.01
CA LYS A 684 32.92 32.79 -16.63
C LYS A 684 33.74 34.00 -17.08
N ARG A 685 34.93 34.23 -16.49
CA ARG A 685 35.89 35.28 -16.86
C ARG A 685 37.06 34.81 -17.70
N GLY A 686 36.97 33.55 -18.19
CA GLY A 686 38.00 33.00 -19.08
C GLY A 686 39.25 32.48 -18.37
N ILE A 687 39.24 32.35 -17.05
CA ILE A 687 40.36 31.79 -16.25
C ILE A 687 40.15 30.28 -16.10
N LYS A 688 41.07 29.47 -16.61
CA LYS A 688 41.03 28.01 -16.41
C LYS A 688 41.39 27.66 -14.95
N VAL A 689 40.58 26.76 -14.34
CA VAL A 689 40.77 26.42 -12.94
C VAL A 689 41.26 25.00 -12.74
N ARG A 690 42.24 24.84 -11.84
CA ARG A 690 42.65 23.56 -11.28
C ARG A 690 42.32 23.52 -9.79
N ILE A 691 41.68 22.43 -9.34
CA ILE A 691 41.25 22.28 -7.94
C ILE A 691 42.06 21.15 -7.29
N THR A 692 42.48 21.35 -6.04
CA THR A 692 43.06 20.34 -5.18
C THR A 692 42.44 20.40 -3.78
N GLY A 693 42.11 19.26 -3.17
CA GLY A 693 41.48 19.17 -1.85
C GLY A 693 39.95 19.08 -1.90
N ARG A 694 39.31 19.26 -0.73
CA ARG A 694 37.83 19.21 -0.56
C ARG A 694 37.41 20.31 0.43
N GLY A 695 36.22 20.84 0.29
CA GLY A 695 35.68 21.85 1.21
C GLY A 695 35.47 23.22 0.56
N ARG A 696 35.96 24.26 1.20
CA ARG A 696 35.94 25.65 0.68
C ARG A 696 37.33 26.08 0.19
N VAL A 697 37.37 27.05 -0.68
CA VAL A 697 38.66 27.62 -1.17
C VAL A 697 39.38 28.28 0.00
N ILE A 698 40.54 27.76 0.38
CA ILE A 698 41.41 28.38 1.39
C ILE A 698 42.50 29.22 0.74
N GLU A 699 42.88 28.90 -0.49
CA GLU A 699 43.95 29.57 -1.21
C GLU A 699 43.70 29.61 -2.72
N GLN A 700 44.04 30.73 -3.35
CA GLN A 700 44.03 30.90 -4.82
C GLN A 700 45.37 31.41 -5.30
N SER A 701 45.87 30.87 -6.42
CA SER A 701 47.22 31.18 -6.93
C SER A 701 47.33 32.54 -7.64
N LEU A 702 46.22 33.09 -8.14
CA LEU A 702 46.15 34.43 -8.72
C LEU A 702 45.76 35.43 -7.67
N ALA A 703 46.41 36.59 -7.63
CA ALA A 703 46.05 37.63 -6.68
C ALA A 703 44.67 38.26 -7.06
N PRO A 704 43.73 38.41 -6.09
CA PRO A 704 42.48 39.14 -6.35
C PRO A 704 42.76 40.57 -6.78
N GLY A 705 42.07 41.06 -7.82
CA GLY A 705 42.26 42.38 -8.37
C GLY A 705 43.26 42.52 -9.51
N ASP A 706 44.01 41.46 -9.86
CA ASP A 706 44.87 41.43 -11.05
C ASP A 706 44.04 41.54 -12.33
N LYS A 707 44.61 42.22 -13.37
CA LYS A 707 43.97 42.27 -14.69
C LYS A 707 43.97 40.89 -15.38
N ILE A 708 42.85 40.45 -15.85
CA ILE A 708 42.75 39.16 -16.55
C ILE A 708 43.35 39.23 -17.94
N LYS A 709 44.24 38.29 -18.27
CA LYS A 709 44.84 38.11 -19.60
C LYS A 709 44.33 36.79 -20.19
N ASN A 710 44.22 36.72 -21.52
CA ASN A 710 43.81 35.51 -22.22
C ASN A 710 44.73 34.31 -21.89
N GLY A 711 44.10 33.17 -21.52
CA GLY A 711 44.83 31.92 -21.22
C GLY A 711 45.33 31.79 -19.79
N MET A 712 44.95 32.70 -18.84
CA MET A 712 45.31 32.56 -17.44
C MET A 712 44.78 31.29 -16.82
N GLN A 713 45.58 30.68 -15.94
CA GLN A 713 45.19 29.50 -15.11
C GLN A 713 45.32 29.83 -13.63
N CYS A 714 44.34 29.41 -12.86
CA CYS A 714 44.31 29.57 -11.41
C CYS A 714 44.25 28.20 -10.73
N SER A 715 45.12 27.96 -9.78
CA SER A 715 45.05 26.80 -8.90
C SER A 715 44.32 27.20 -7.62
N LEU A 716 43.31 26.44 -7.26
CA LEU A 716 42.53 26.61 -6.03
C LEU A 716 42.80 25.45 -5.09
N ARG A 717 43.21 25.73 -3.87
CA ARG A 717 43.33 24.76 -2.81
C ARG A 717 42.13 24.84 -1.90
N LEU A 718 41.48 23.68 -1.70
CA LEU A 718 40.32 23.54 -0.84
C LEU A 718 40.75 22.90 0.48
N GLY A 719 40.11 23.31 1.59
CA GLY A 719 40.29 22.77 2.92
C GLY A 719 39.08 22.96 3.82
#